data_6b162ac3b5c379e285b87cf85cddab40
#
_entry.id   6b162ac3b5c379e285b87cf85cddab40
#
_cell.length_a   1.000
_cell.length_b   1.000
_cell.length_c   1.000
_cell.angle_alpha   90.00
_cell.angle_beta   90.00
_cell.angle_gamma   90.00
#
_symmetry.space_group_name_H-M   'P 1'
#
loop_
_entity.id
_entity.type
_entity.pdbx_description
1 polymer ?
#
loop_
_entity_poly.entity_id
_entity_poly.type
_entity_poly.pdbx_seq_one_letter_code
_entity_poly.pdbx_strand_id
1 'polypeptide(L)'
;MGADRKLVRWEKIVEYFWHLEKSPCVKVTELGKSTEGNPFLLTVISSPENIKNLNKIRDMSYNVAHPQGLSNRQLDRIYKDGKTVVSMTMSIHASEVGGTQMSPELCYEVATSPEHEEIRQNTVLLVFPSFNPDGQIMVTDWYNEHLDTEYEGTGTPFLYHKYVGHDNNRDAIHLTQVESQMVSKVMYGEWYPQAYIDHHHMGGTGARFYIPPFANPVDPNVDPLIWTEQQLYGAMMATMLEGAGKTGIESAATYPGEFMPTFNYIPCWHNICGMLTESASARIATPSYVHYHQLRPSRRGRPEYRTQMGFPHPWKGGWWRLRDIVEQQKISSLACLKVTSSNREMILKNMYKKASRGIEKGKTEAPYAFVIKPEQHDELVTYKLMKILMDMDIRVSRSKREFKAEGVTYPRGTYAVFAAQPIRPYIMSLLRRTFYHAGPFSYDSNGNPISPYDLCTYNIAEFMGVDLHEVKRPFEGEFEELPSVRYPRGSVEGSPKGYILDCRYNDSFAAVSRLLRRDADVHRTTEPIEVNGETIGKGAFYITAADGIEDAITRLSKRLHLTFIPAPSENFKHEPVKMLRVGMYYRYRGGNIDEGWTRWLLEKYRFRYKRLLDADVKRGKLVNKYDVIILPSDSKEMITGEGIEEYYKKRFGAGRSPPKYPKEYESGINKEGVEKLKEFVEEGGTLVALGAASAFAIEALELPVKNVLQDLKSKDFLCPGSSLHVDVNRENSLTDGVKDDLLIIFRNNPAFEVVPSAKNEEMQVVLSYPDERIMESGWLIGEEHLSRKAALIDAKKGKGRAVLFGFSPQFRAQTDATFKLFFNCLIG
;
A
#
# COMPACT_ATOMS: atom_id res chain seq x y z
N MET A 1 26.36 -13.84 -13.09
CA MET A 1 25.24 -12.87 -13.13
C MET A 1 25.74 -11.46 -13.38
N GLY A 2 24.88 -10.53 -13.83
CA GLY A 2 25.26 -9.12 -14.00
C GLY A 2 26.08 -8.79 -15.26
N ALA A 3 26.11 -9.67 -16.25
CA ALA A 3 26.75 -9.34 -17.53
C ALA A 3 25.98 -8.23 -18.26
N ASP A 4 26.73 -7.37 -18.97
CA ASP A 4 26.17 -6.29 -19.74
C ASP A 4 25.13 -6.79 -20.73
N ARG A 5 23.96 -6.12 -20.74
CA ARG A 5 22.87 -6.36 -21.68
C ARG A 5 22.30 -7.80 -21.60
N LYS A 6 22.40 -8.45 -20.41
CA LYS A 6 21.85 -9.79 -20.18
C LYS A 6 21.06 -9.83 -18.89
N LEU A 7 19.81 -10.29 -19.00
CA LEU A 7 18.94 -10.61 -17.88
C LEU A 7 18.53 -12.07 -17.94
N VAL A 8 18.55 -12.71 -16.76
CA VAL A 8 18.04 -14.08 -16.62
C VAL A 8 16.56 -14.01 -16.24
N ARG A 9 15.72 -14.67 -17.04
CA ARG A 9 14.27 -14.71 -16.83
C ARG A 9 13.90 -15.62 -15.65
N TRP A 10 12.77 -15.38 -15.03
CA TRP A 10 12.35 -16.00 -13.76
C TRP A 10 12.39 -17.52 -13.76
N GLU A 11 11.94 -18.17 -14.83
CA GLU A 11 11.93 -19.64 -14.93
C GLU A 11 13.32 -20.25 -14.77
N LYS A 12 14.35 -19.61 -15.34
CA LYS A 12 15.73 -20.07 -15.21
C LYS A 12 16.29 -19.87 -13.81
N ILE A 13 15.84 -18.83 -13.12
CA ILE A 13 16.16 -18.60 -11.71
C ILE A 13 15.50 -19.70 -10.86
N VAL A 14 14.24 -20.01 -11.09
CA VAL A 14 13.50 -21.09 -10.42
C VAL A 14 14.20 -22.44 -10.61
N GLU A 15 14.55 -22.79 -11.87
CA GLU A 15 15.31 -24.01 -12.18
C GLU A 15 16.62 -24.08 -11.39
N TYR A 16 17.33 -22.94 -11.29
CA TYR A 16 18.59 -22.86 -10.56
C TYR A 16 18.40 -23.09 -9.06
N PHE A 17 17.39 -22.49 -8.43
CA PHE A 17 17.14 -22.69 -7.00
C PHE A 17 16.74 -24.13 -6.68
N TRP A 18 15.93 -24.78 -7.49
CA TRP A 18 15.66 -26.23 -7.35
C TRP A 18 16.91 -27.09 -7.56
N HIS A 19 17.84 -26.65 -8.41
CA HIS A 19 19.13 -27.34 -8.52
C HIS A 19 20.00 -27.13 -7.28
N LEU A 20 20.01 -25.91 -6.71
CA LEU A 20 20.79 -25.58 -5.53
C LEU A 20 20.33 -26.35 -4.28
N GLU A 21 19.06 -26.76 -4.21
CA GLU A 21 18.51 -27.61 -3.14
C GLU A 21 19.20 -28.97 -3.02
N LYS A 22 19.94 -29.42 -4.01
CA LYS A 22 20.77 -30.61 -3.89
C LYS A 22 21.87 -30.47 -2.83
N SER A 23 22.23 -29.25 -2.47
CA SER A 23 23.13 -28.98 -1.35
C SER A 23 22.41 -29.29 -0.02
N PRO A 24 23.05 -30.02 0.92
CA PRO A 24 22.48 -30.31 2.24
C PRO A 24 22.32 -29.04 3.10
N CYS A 25 22.88 -27.92 2.68
CA CYS A 25 22.77 -26.60 3.32
C CYS A 25 21.54 -25.81 2.86
N VAL A 26 20.77 -26.30 1.90
CA VAL A 26 19.70 -25.54 1.24
C VAL A 26 18.38 -26.28 1.32
N LYS A 27 17.30 -25.53 1.56
CA LYS A 27 15.92 -25.99 1.41
C LYS A 27 15.14 -24.95 0.62
N VAL A 28 14.51 -25.37 -0.47
CA VAL A 28 13.64 -24.53 -1.29
C VAL A 28 12.18 -24.88 -1.01
N THR A 29 11.32 -23.89 -0.99
CA THR A 29 9.86 -24.06 -0.81
C THR A 29 9.14 -23.16 -1.77
N GLU A 30 8.21 -23.70 -2.55
CA GLU A 30 7.22 -22.90 -3.26
C GLU A 30 6.12 -22.54 -2.26
N LEU A 31 6.05 -21.26 -1.88
CA LEU A 31 5.05 -20.76 -0.92
C LEU A 31 3.64 -20.69 -1.52
N GLY A 32 3.56 -20.56 -2.83
CA GLY A 32 2.33 -20.44 -3.59
C GLY A 32 2.58 -19.87 -4.97
N LYS A 33 1.52 -19.33 -5.56
CA LYS A 33 1.56 -18.68 -6.86
C LYS A 33 1.45 -17.18 -6.73
N SER A 34 2.18 -16.44 -7.57
CA SER A 34 2.02 -15.00 -7.73
C SER A 34 0.65 -14.63 -8.31
N THR A 35 0.37 -13.35 -8.41
CA THR A 35 -0.88 -12.81 -8.96
C THR A 35 -1.19 -13.32 -10.37
N GLU A 36 -0.19 -13.53 -11.23
CA GLU A 36 -0.32 -14.11 -12.59
C GLU A 36 -0.02 -15.61 -12.64
N GLY A 37 0.17 -16.26 -11.49
CA GLY A 37 0.29 -17.74 -11.40
C GLY A 37 1.71 -18.30 -11.47
N ASN A 38 2.74 -17.46 -11.39
CA ASN A 38 4.13 -17.91 -11.39
C ASN A 38 4.56 -18.45 -10.02
N PRO A 39 5.55 -19.37 -9.92
CA PRO A 39 6.05 -19.87 -8.65
C PRO A 39 6.59 -18.73 -7.77
N PHE A 40 6.25 -18.73 -6.48
CA PHE A 40 6.79 -17.81 -5.49
C PHE A 40 7.65 -18.60 -4.49
N LEU A 41 8.96 -18.34 -4.49
CA LEU A 41 9.93 -19.17 -3.80
C LEU A 41 10.42 -18.54 -2.49
N LEU A 42 10.63 -19.41 -1.50
CA LEU A 42 11.45 -19.16 -0.32
C LEU A 42 12.63 -20.14 -0.34
N THR A 43 13.85 -19.62 -0.24
CA THR A 43 15.07 -20.41 -0.08
C THR A 43 15.63 -20.20 1.31
N VAL A 44 15.85 -21.30 2.02
CA VAL A 44 16.44 -21.33 3.37
C VAL A 44 17.83 -21.90 3.26
N ILE A 45 18.83 -21.18 3.79
CA ILE A 45 20.23 -21.61 3.78
C ILE A 45 20.79 -21.61 5.21
N SER A 46 21.39 -22.73 5.62
CA SER A 46 22.04 -22.89 6.92
C SER A 46 22.95 -24.14 6.89
N SER A 47 23.53 -24.53 8.02
CA SER A 47 24.29 -25.78 8.12
C SER A 47 23.34 -26.98 7.92
N PRO A 48 23.85 -28.16 7.50
CA PRO A 48 23.03 -29.37 7.34
C PRO A 48 22.31 -29.78 8.63
N GLU A 49 22.92 -29.52 9.78
CA GLU A 49 22.30 -29.76 11.08
C GLU A 49 21.14 -28.82 11.34
N ASN A 50 21.31 -27.54 11.07
CA ASN A 50 20.26 -26.53 11.21
C ASN A 50 19.09 -26.79 10.26
N ILE A 51 19.36 -27.16 8.99
CA ILE A 51 18.30 -27.53 8.01
C ILE A 51 17.42 -28.68 8.52
N LYS A 52 18.00 -29.67 9.22
CA LYS A 52 17.23 -30.76 9.84
C LYS A 52 16.41 -30.31 11.05
N ASN A 53 16.78 -29.20 11.69
CA ASN A 53 16.22 -28.72 12.95
C ASN A 53 15.47 -27.38 12.83
N LEU A 54 14.99 -27.01 11.63
CA LEU A 54 14.38 -25.68 11.38
C LEU A 54 13.20 -25.39 12.32
N ASN A 55 12.36 -26.37 12.65
CA ASN A 55 11.24 -26.18 13.58
C ASN A 55 11.73 -25.72 14.96
N LYS A 56 12.73 -26.38 15.51
CA LYS A 56 13.32 -25.98 16.81
C LYS A 56 13.91 -24.56 16.77
N ILE A 57 14.51 -24.17 15.63
CA ILE A 57 15.07 -22.83 15.47
C ILE A 57 13.94 -21.81 15.39
N ARG A 58 12.85 -22.09 14.64
CA ARG A 58 11.64 -21.25 14.61
C ARG A 58 11.03 -21.05 15.98
N ASP A 59 10.89 -22.15 16.79
CA ASP A 59 10.37 -22.07 18.15
C ASP A 59 11.24 -21.15 19.04
N MET A 60 12.56 -21.22 18.91
CA MET A 60 13.48 -20.35 19.63
C MET A 60 13.35 -18.89 19.20
N SER A 61 13.22 -18.63 17.89
CA SER A 61 13.01 -17.29 17.35
C SER A 61 11.67 -16.70 17.80
N TYR A 62 10.59 -17.50 17.73
CA TYR A 62 9.29 -17.12 18.27
C TYR A 62 9.38 -16.73 19.75
N ASN A 63 10.02 -17.56 20.57
CA ASN A 63 10.13 -17.33 22.00
C ASN A 63 10.84 -16.01 22.35
N VAL A 64 11.93 -15.63 21.66
CA VAL A 64 12.59 -14.33 21.93
C VAL A 64 11.77 -13.15 21.42
N ALA A 65 10.95 -13.35 20.39
CA ALA A 65 10.01 -12.34 19.90
C ALA A 65 8.78 -12.20 20.80
N HIS A 66 8.37 -13.29 21.50
CA HIS A 66 7.21 -13.37 22.40
C HIS A 66 7.62 -13.83 23.81
N PRO A 67 8.32 -12.98 24.57
CA PRO A 67 9.00 -13.41 25.79
C PRO A 67 8.09 -13.64 27.00
N GLN A 68 6.77 -13.49 26.87
CA GLN A 68 5.85 -13.68 27.99
C GLN A 68 5.92 -15.12 28.54
N GLY A 69 6.17 -15.24 29.84
CA GLY A 69 6.19 -16.52 30.53
C GLY A 69 7.48 -17.33 30.37
N LEU A 70 8.51 -16.81 29.71
CA LEU A 70 9.80 -17.47 29.63
C LEU A 70 10.56 -17.40 30.94
N SER A 71 11.09 -18.53 31.39
CA SER A 71 12.02 -18.60 32.51
C SER A 71 13.45 -18.23 32.09
N ASN A 72 14.27 -17.76 33.02
CA ASN A 72 15.69 -17.47 32.80
C ASN A 72 16.43 -18.66 32.19
N ARG A 73 16.14 -19.88 32.63
CA ARG A 73 16.75 -21.11 32.10
C ARG A 73 16.41 -21.35 30.62
N GLN A 74 15.18 -21.02 30.20
CA GLN A 74 14.79 -21.11 28.78
C GLN A 74 15.53 -20.04 27.98
N LEU A 75 15.63 -18.82 28.47
CA LEU A 75 16.36 -17.74 27.84
C LEU A 75 17.85 -18.06 27.67
N ASP A 76 18.51 -18.54 28.74
CA ASP A 76 19.93 -18.95 28.70
C ASP A 76 20.17 -20.02 27.63
N ARG A 77 19.26 -20.99 27.53
CA ARG A 77 19.31 -22.00 26.48
C ARG A 77 19.18 -21.42 25.09
N ILE A 78 18.24 -20.48 24.89
CA ILE A 78 18.05 -19.81 23.61
C ILE A 78 19.30 -19.01 23.22
N TYR A 79 19.88 -18.27 24.16
CA TYR A 79 21.10 -17.49 23.91
C TYR A 79 22.31 -18.37 23.57
N LYS A 80 22.40 -19.54 24.21
CA LYS A 80 23.48 -20.50 23.96
C LYS A 80 23.33 -21.24 22.64
N ASP A 81 22.15 -21.83 22.40
CA ASP A 81 21.91 -22.82 21.34
C ASP A 81 21.15 -22.25 20.13
N GLY A 82 20.39 -21.15 20.32
CA GLY A 82 19.58 -20.51 19.29
C GLY A 82 20.42 -20.01 18.10
N LYS A 83 19.76 -19.92 16.95
CA LYS A 83 20.34 -19.37 15.72
C LYS A 83 19.65 -18.04 15.41
N THR A 84 20.39 -17.10 14.88
CA THR A 84 19.80 -15.86 14.34
C THR A 84 19.16 -16.15 12.99
N VAL A 85 18.06 -15.47 12.70
CA VAL A 85 17.38 -15.54 11.42
C VAL A 85 17.53 -14.21 10.70
N VAL A 86 18.03 -14.26 9.46
CA VAL A 86 18.12 -13.10 8.57
C VAL A 86 17.23 -13.35 7.37
N SER A 87 16.38 -12.39 7.02
CA SER A 87 15.55 -12.45 5.82
C SER A 87 15.99 -11.41 4.81
N MET A 88 15.91 -11.75 3.53
CA MET A 88 16.26 -10.87 2.42
C MET A 88 15.23 -10.99 1.30
N THR A 89 14.71 -9.84 0.85
CA THR A 89 13.85 -9.78 -0.33
C THR A 89 14.57 -9.13 -1.49
N MET A 90 14.28 -9.62 -2.69
CA MET A 90 14.94 -9.21 -3.92
C MET A 90 13.92 -8.62 -4.88
N SER A 91 14.23 -7.43 -5.39
CA SER A 91 13.51 -6.81 -6.52
C SER A 91 11.98 -6.78 -6.36
N ILE A 92 11.49 -6.25 -5.23
CA ILE A 92 10.05 -5.97 -5.08
C ILE A 92 9.58 -5.05 -6.22
N HIS A 93 10.37 -4.04 -6.58
CA HIS A 93 10.24 -3.29 -7.80
C HIS A 93 10.96 -4.03 -8.93
N ALA A 94 10.22 -4.62 -9.84
CA ALA A 94 10.79 -5.53 -10.85
C ALA A 94 11.76 -4.86 -11.84
N SER A 95 11.67 -3.54 -12.04
CA SER A 95 12.65 -2.77 -12.84
C SER A 95 14.00 -2.61 -12.14
N GLU A 96 14.08 -2.93 -10.84
CA GLU A 96 15.25 -2.90 -9.99
C GLU A 96 15.91 -4.29 -9.97
N VAL A 97 16.42 -4.69 -11.13
CA VAL A 97 16.76 -6.09 -11.45
C VAL A 97 17.91 -6.68 -10.64
N GLY A 98 18.73 -5.85 -10.00
CA GLY A 98 19.98 -6.26 -9.34
C GLY A 98 19.80 -7.37 -8.31
N GLY A 99 18.83 -7.22 -7.40
CA GLY A 99 18.58 -8.17 -6.32
C GLY A 99 18.26 -9.58 -6.84
N THR A 100 17.28 -9.68 -7.74
CA THR A 100 16.91 -10.97 -8.35
C THR A 100 18.08 -11.59 -9.13
N GLN A 101 18.85 -10.77 -9.88
CA GLN A 101 20.02 -11.27 -10.61
C GLN A 101 21.19 -11.64 -9.66
N MET A 102 21.30 -11.00 -8.49
CA MET A 102 22.31 -11.30 -7.48
C MET A 102 22.01 -12.57 -6.69
N SER A 103 20.75 -12.87 -6.43
CA SER A 103 20.31 -13.92 -5.50
C SER A 103 20.90 -15.31 -5.78
N PRO A 104 21.02 -15.82 -7.03
CA PRO A 104 21.65 -17.10 -7.29
C PRO A 104 23.13 -17.15 -6.89
N GLU A 105 23.87 -16.05 -7.13
CA GLU A 105 25.30 -15.98 -6.80
C GLU A 105 25.52 -15.92 -5.28
N LEU A 106 24.76 -15.10 -4.56
CA LEU A 106 24.78 -15.03 -3.11
C LEU A 106 24.46 -16.38 -2.48
N CYS A 107 23.36 -16.99 -2.91
CA CYS A 107 22.88 -18.25 -2.32
C CYS A 107 23.85 -19.40 -2.58
N TYR A 108 24.44 -19.47 -3.78
CA TYR A 108 25.48 -20.45 -4.08
C TYR A 108 26.70 -20.27 -3.19
N GLU A 109 27.22 -19.05 -3.09
CA GLU A 109 28.40 -18.73 -2.31
C GLU A 109 28.21 -19.02 -0.82
N VAL A 110 27.08 -18.59 -0.23
CA VAL A 110 26.76 -18.88 1.18
C VAL A 110 26.57 -20.38 1.42
N ALA A 111 25.97 -21.12 0.49
CA ALA A 111 25.70 -22.55 0.65
C ALA A 111 26.96 -23.42 0.52
N THR A 112 27.96 -23.02 -0.27
CA THR A 112 29.04 -23.90 -0.69
C THR A 112 30.44 -23.47 -0.24
N SER A 113 30.72 -22.16 -0.07
CA SER A 113 32.03 -21.68 0.32
C SER A 113 32.39 -22.11 1.76
N PRO A 114 33.56 -22.68 1.99
CA PRO A 114 34.08 -22.96 3.33
C PRO A 114 34.22 -21.69 4.20
N GLU A 115 34.47 -20.54 3.61
CA GLU A 115 34.62 -19.27 4.31
C GLU A 115 33.36 -18.83 5.03
N HIS A 116 32.19 -19.35 4.62
CA HIS A 116 30.89 -19.04 5.21
C HIS A 116 30.35 -20.15 6.14
N GLU A 117 31.21 -21.07 6.59
CA GLU A 117 30.77 -22.13 7.49
C GLU A 117 30.25 -21.59 8.82
N GLU A 118 30.93 -20.61 9.42
CA GLU A 118 30.48 -19.95 10.66
C GLU A 118 29.12 -19.31 10.49
N ILE A 119 28.88 -18.66 9.35
CA ILE A 119 27.57 -18.07 9.02
C ILE A 119 26.51 -19.16 8.98
N ARG A 120 26.75 -20.26 8.27
CA ARG A 120 25.81 -21.38 8.20
C ARG A 120 25.55 -22.02 9.58
N GLN A 121 26.56 -22.12 10.43
CA GLN A 121 26.42 -22.71 11.76
C GLN A 121 25.58 -21.82 12.70
N ASN A 122 25.72 -20.49 12.61
CA ASN A 122 25.13 -19.55 13.56
C ASN A 122 23.84 -18.91 13.07
N THR A 123 23.56 -18.98 11.76
CA THR A 123 22.50 -18.19 11.13
C THR A 123 21.64 -19.07 10.23
N VAL A 124 20.35 -18.77 10.16
CA VAL A 124 19.43 -19.20 9.11
C VAL A 124 19.15 -18.03 8.20
N LEU A 125 19.51 -18.15 6.93
CA LEU A 125 19.23 -17.16 5.90
C LEU A 125 17.97 -17.54 5.15
N LEU A 126 16.99 -16.64 5.10
CA LEU A 126 15.76 -16.70 4.32
C LEU A 126 15.91 -15.77 3.11
N VAL A 127 15.80 -16.27 1.91
CA VAL A 127 15.86 -15.48 0.69
C VAL A 127 14.58 -15.66 -0.11
N PHE A 128 13.95 -14.54 -0.44
CA PHE A 128 12.92 -14.47 -1.47
C PHE A 128 13.58 -14.00 -2.76
N PRO A 129 13.88 -14.91 -3.72
CA PRO A 129 14.73 -14.57 -4.88
C PRO A 129 14.12 -13.54 -5.82
N SER A 130 12.82 -13.40 -5.81
CA SER A 130 12.08 -12.27 -6.35
C SER A 130 10.81 -12.06 -5.54
N PHE A 131 10.57 -10.84 -5.10
CA PHE A 131 9.29 -10.46 -4.48
C PHE A 131 8.18 -10.26 -5.53
N ASN A 132 8.57 -10.02 -6.77
CA ASN A 132 7.65 -9.76 -7.88
C ASN A 132 8.02 -10.61 -9.10
N PRO A 133 7.73 -11.93 -9.07
CA PRO A 133 8.03 -12.83 -10.19
C PRO A 133 7.40 -12.38 -11.51
N ASP A 134 6.15 -11.91 -11.46
CA ASP A 134 5.40 -11.48 -12.63
C ASP A 134 6.06 -10.28 -13.31
N GLY A 135 6.40 -9.29 -12.51
CA GLY A 135 7.10 -8.10 -13.01
C GLY A 135 8.51 -8.41 -13.50
N GLN A 136 9.20 -9.36 -12.88
CA GLN A 136 10.52 -9.80 -13.34
C GLN A 136 10.44 -10.38 -14.75
N ILE A 137 9.43 -11.17 -15.04
CA ILE A 137 9.15 -11.68 -16.39
C ILE A 137 8.86 -10.52 -17.35
N MET A 138 7.92 -9.65 -16.99
CA MET A 138 7.53 -8.50 -17.82
C MET A 138 8.71 -7.60 -18.18
N VAL A 139 9.55 -7.26 -17.19
CA VAL A 139 10.71 -6.38 -17.38
C VAL A 139 11.80 -7.07 -18.22
N THR A 140 12.05 -8.36 -17.95
CA THR A 140 13.06 -9.11 -18.68
C THR A 140 12.66 -9.29 -20.16
N ASP A 141 11.40 -9.62 -20.43
CA ASP A 141 10.89 -9.80 -21.79
C ASP A 141 10.92 -8.48 -22.55
N TRP A 142 10.43 -7.38 -21.95
CA TRP A 142 10.49 -6.05 -22.52
C TRP A 142 11.93 -5.62 -22.85
N TYR A 143 12.85 -5.82 -21.92
CA TYR A 143 14.25 -5.48 -22.11
C TYR A 143 14.90 -6.27 -23.24
N ASN A 144 14.68 -7.60 -23.28
CA ASN A 144 15.26 -8.46 -24.31
C ASN A 144 14.70 -8.19 -25.71
N GLU A 145 13.40 -7.86 -25.82
CA GLU A 145 12.76 -7.51 -27.07
C GLU A 145 13.32 -6.22 -27.68
N HIS A 146 13.76 -5.28 -26.83
CA HIS A 146 14.21 -3.96 -27.27
C HIS A 146 15.73 -3.77 -27.29
N LEU A 147 16.51 -4.84 -27.15
CA LEU A 147 17.97 -4.78 -27.31
C LEU A 147 18.33 -4.28 -28.71
N ASP A 148 19.39 -3.49 -28.80
CA ASP A 148 19.90 -2.88 -30.04
C ASP A 148 18.90 -1.93 -30.75
N THR A 149 17.85 -1.49 -30.06
CA THR A 149 16.92 -0.47 -30.53
C THR A 149 17.09 0.85 -29.80
N GLU A 150 16.45 1.93 -30.28
CA GLU A 150 16.40 3.21 -29.55
C GLU A 150 15.67 3.12 -28.19
N TYR A 151 14.94 2.06 -27.94
CA TYR A 151 14.17 1.79 -26.73
C TYR A 151 14.95 0.99 -25.68
N GLU A 152 16.16 0.56 -25.97
CA GLU A 152 17.00 -0.23 -25.08
C GLU A 152 17.19 0.46 -23.73
N GLY A 153 16.95 -0.27 -22.64
CA GLY A 153 17.09 0.22 -21.27
C GLY A 153 15.99 1.21 -20.84
N THR A 154 14.88 1.32 -21.58
CA THR A 154 13.67 1.98 -21.11
C THR A 154 12.87 1.06 -20.19
N GLY A 155 12.16 1.61 -19.22
CA GLY A 155 11.19 0.85 -18.42
C GLY A 155 10.00 0.38 -19.27
N THR A 156 9.22 -0.56 -18.72
CA THR A 156 7.98 -1.03 -19.38
C THR A 156 6.99 0.12 -19.59
N PRO A 157 6.22 0.14 -20.67
CA PRO A 157 5.19 1.15 -20.89
C PRO A 157 3.95 0.96 -20.02
N PHE A 158 3.86 -0.13 -19.28
CA PHE A 158 2.77 -0.53 -18.38
C PHE A 158 3.31 -0.83 -16.98
N LEU A 159 2.41 -1.02 -16.02
CA LEU A 159 2.77 -1.42 -14.66
C LEU A 159 3.43 -2.81 -14.68
N TYR A 160 4.56 -2.94 -13.98
CA TYR A 160 5.28 -4.22 -13.84
C TYR A 160 4.74 -5.11 -12.70
N HIS A 161 3.49 -4.93 -12.35
CA HIS A 161 2.66 -5.80 -11.54
C HIS A 161 1.22 -5.64 -12.03
N LYS A 162 0.44 -6.70 -12.04
CA LYS A 162 -0.92 -6.67 -12.58
C LYS A 162 -1.75 -5.49 -12.12
N TYR A 163 -1.68 -5.14 -10.84
CA TYR A 163 -2.50 -4.08 -10.24
C TYR A 163 -1.68 -2.89 -9.76
N VAL A 164 -0.63 -3.13 -8.99
CA VAL A 164 -0.09 -2.10 -8.10
C VAL A 164 1.22 -1.46 -8.57
N GLY A 165 1.90 -2.02 -9.57
CA GLY A 165 3.16 -1.48 -10.07
C GLY A 165 4.18 -1.25 -8.94
N HIS A 166 4.69 -0.03 -8.83
CA HIS A 166 5.63 0.38 -7.79
C HIS A 166 5.02 0.40 -6.37
N ASP A 167 3.71 0.51 -6.27
CA ASP A 167 3.00 0.51 -4.98
C ASP A 167 2.86 -0.90 -4.36
N ASN A 168 3.45 -1.95 -4.96
CA ASN A 168 3.59 -3.23 -4.27
C ASN A 168 4.37 -3.05 -2.95
N ASN A 169 5.31 -2.10 -2.89
CA ASN A 169 5.99 -1.68 -1.65
C ASN A 169 5.18 -0.63 -0.85
N ARG A 170 3.86 -0.63 -0.95
CA ARG A 170 2.90 0.10 -0.10
C ARG A 170 1.80 -0.83 0.42
N ASP A 171 1.83 -2.09 0.00
CA ASP A 171 0.88 -3.13 0.43
C ASP A 171 1.35 -3.88 1.69
N ALA A 172 2.34 -3.35 2.40
CA ALA A 172 2.96 -3.99 3.56
C ALA A 172 2.08 -3.99 4.83
N ILE A 173 0.95 -3.26 4.84
CA ILE A 173 0.01 -3.19 5.96
C ILE A 173 -1.28 -3.94 5.63
N HIS A 174 -1.95 -3.59 4.53
CA HIS A 174 -3.26 -4.15 4.18
C HIS A 174 -3.20 -5.53 3.54
N LEU A 175 -2.03 -5.93 3.03
CA LEU A 175 -1.76 -7.26 2.48
C LEU A 175 -2.81 -7.69 1.44
N THR A 176 -3.11 -6.81 0.51
CA THR A 176 -4.12 -7.05 -0.52
C THR A 176 -3.60 -7.97 -1.62
N GLN A 177 -2.29 -7.97 -1.86
CA GLN A 177 -1.63 -8.79 -2.87
C GLN A 177 -1.14 -10.11 -2.27
N VAL A 178 -1.20 -11.18 -3.05
CA VAL A 178 -0.83 -12.52 -2.58
C VAL A 178 0.65 -12.63 -2.22
N GLU A 179 1.51 -11.90 -2.91
CA GLU A 179 2.95 -11.83 -2.66
C GLU A 179 3.21 -11.22 -1.27
N SER A 180 2.54 -10.11 -0.96
CA SER A 180 2.61 -9.44 0.35
C SER A 180 2.15 -10.38 1.48
N GLN A 181 1.07 -11.12 1.26
CA GLN A 181 0.56 -12.09 2.23
C GLN A 181 1.56 -13.22 2.50
N MET A 182 2.19 -13.77 1.43
CA MET A 182 3.16 -14.84 1.58
C MET A 182 4.41 -14.41 2.35
N VAL A 183 4.97 -13.23 2.01
CA VAL A 183 6.16 -12.72 2.70
C VAL A 183 5.84 -12.37 4.16
N SER A 184 4.73 -11.67 4.42
CA SER A 184 4.35 -11.30 5.79
C SER A 184 4.07 -12.50 6.67
N LYS A 185 3.43 -13.55 6.14
CA LYS A 185 3.21 -14.80 6.85
C LYS A 185 4.53 -15.46 7.27
N VAL A 186 5.52 -15.50 6.38
CA VAL A 186 6.85 -16.04 6.70
C VAL A 186 7.55 -15.17 7.75
N MET A 187 7.51 -13.84 7.58
CA MET A 187 8.21 -12.90 8.45
C MET A 187 7.62 -12.82 9.86
N TYR A 188 6.29 -12.67 9.96
CA TYR A 188 5.59 -12.32 11.20
C TYR A 188 4.70 -13.44 11.76
N GLY A 189 4.51 -14.54 11.01
CA GLY A 189 3.73 -15.69 11.45
C GLY A 189 4.55 -16.97 11.64
N GLU A 190 5.77 -17.06 11.08
CA GLU A 190 6.53 -18.32 11.10
C GLU A 190 7.97 -18.17 11.63
N TRP A 191 8.71 -17.13 11.26
CA TRP A 191 10.17 -17.09 11.47
C TRP A 191 10.65 -16.00 12.43
N TYR A 192 9.98 -14.86 12.52
CA TYR A 192 10.36 -13.75 13.40
C TYR A 192 11.86 -13.40 13.32
N PRO A 193 12.37 -13.02 12.14
CA PRO A 193 13.80 -12.80 11.94
C PRO A 193 14.32 -11.65 12.82
N GLN A 194 15.62 -11.64 13.08
CA GLN A 194 16.25 -10.58 13.84
C GLN A 194 16.76 -9.45 12.96
N ALA A 195 17.05 -9.73 11.69
CA ALA A 195 17.44 -8.75 10.69
C ALA A 195 16.72 -9.00 9.35
N TYR A 196 16.46 -7.94 8.63
CA TYR A 196 15.84 -7.96 7.32
C TYR A 196 16.49 -6.95 6.39
N ILE A 197 16.75 -7.34 5.14
CA ILE A 197 17.24 -6.44 4.09
C ILE A 197 16.27 -6.49 2.90
N ASP A 198 15.90 -5.30 2.42
CA ASP A 198 15.20 -5.09 1.16
C ASP A 198 16.14 -4.43 0.16
N HIS A 199 16.44 -5.12 -0.94
CA HIS A 199 17.37 -4.66 -1.96
C HIS A 199 16.65 -3.91 -3.07
N HIS A 200 16.96 -2.62 -3.21
CA HIS A 200 16.35 -1.70 -4.16
C HIS A 200 17.34 -1.05 -5.12
N HIS A 201 16.80 -0.24 -6.05
CA HIS A 201 17.58 0.67 -6.88
C HIS A 201 17.04 2.11 -6.80
N MET A 202 17.94 3.05 -6.69
CA MET A 202 17.68 4.50 -6.73
C MET A 202 18.10 5.13 -8.06
N GLY A 203 17.90 6.44 -8.21
CA GLY A 203 18.29 7.19 -9.39
C GLY A 203 19.80 7.13 -9.71
N GLY A 204 20.15 7.03 -11.00
CA GLY A 204 21.52 6.80 -11.47
C GLY A 204 22.48 8.00 -11.40
N THR A 205 22.11 9.16 -10.85
CA THR A 205 22.93 10.39 -10.83
C THR A 205 23.29 10.89 -9.43
N GLY A 206 23.16 10.05 -8.40
CA GLY A 206 23.53 10.35 -7.01
C GLY A 206 24.66 9.45 -6.50
N ALA A 207 24.56 9.07 -5.24
CA ALA A 207 25.38 8.03 -4.63
C ALA A 207 25.26 6.74 -5.45
N ARG A 208 26.25 5.85 -5.31
CA ARG A 208 26.23 4.56 -6.02
C ARG A 208 25.49 3.49 -5.24
N PHE A 209 25.57 3.58 -3.91
CA PHE A 209 24.91 2.63 -3.05
C PHE A 209 24.54 3.29 -1.71
N TYR A 210 23.28 3.17 -1.32
CA TYR A 210 22.78 3.56 -0.01
C TYR A 210 22.76 2.35 0.92
N ILE A 211 23.20 2.55 2.16
CA ILE A 211 23.19 1.57 3.23
C ILE A 211 22.60 2.18 4.51
N PRO A 212 22.12 1.36 5.48
CA PRO A 212 21.68 1.91 6.76
C PRO A 212 22.81 2.67 7.50
N PRO A 213 22.48 3.53 8.48
CA PRO A 213 21.15 3.79 9.01
C PRO A 213 20.34 4.79 8.17
N PHE A 214 19.03 4.88 8.45
CA PHE A 214 18.17 5.91 7.90
C PHE A 214 18.58 7.33 8.33
N ALA A 215 18.15 8.33 7.58
CA ALA A 215 18.27 9.74 7.96
C ALA A 215 17.18 10.15 8.98
N ASN A 216 17.39 11.30 9.63
CA ASN A 216 16.36 11.93 10.44
C ASN A 216 15.17 12.43 9.54
N PRO A 217 13.97 12.54 10.13
CA PRO A 217 13.60 12.13 11.48
C PRO A 217 13.44 10.62 11.62
N VAL A 218 13.41 10.13 12.86
CA VAL A 218 13.17 8.71 13.18
C VAL A 218 11.89 8.58 14.00
N ASP A 219 11.16 7.47 13.83
CA ASP A 219 9.92 7.18 14.55
C ASP A 219 10.19 6.94 16.04
N PRO A 220 9.59 7.75 16.93
CA PRO A 220 9.77 7.62 18.37
C PRO A 220 9.13 6.36 18.98
N ASN A 221 8.22 5.68 18.26
CA ASN A 221 7.61 4.42 18.73
C ASN A 221 8.56 3.24 18.59
N VAL A 222 9.50 3.27 17.64
CA VAL A 222 10.47 2.19 17.40
C VAL A 222 11.48 2.11 18.56
N ASP A 223 11.79 0.90 19.00
CA ASP A 223 12.79 0.72 20.08
C ASP A 223 14.17 1.25 19.65
N PRO A 224 14.86 2.04 20.48
CA PRO A 224 16.16 2.63 20.14
C PRO A 224 17.24 1.63 19.72
N LEU A 225 17.15 0.36 20.14
CA LEU A 225 18.07 -0.68 19.69
C LEU A 225 18.01 -0.92 18.18
N ILE A 226 16.86 -0.71 17.53
CA ILE A 226 16.75 -0.82 16.07
C ILE A 226 17.69 0.16 15.37
N TRP A 227 17.72 1.42 15.81
CA TRP A 227 18.57 2.46 15.21
C TRP A 227 20.03 2.21 15.45
N THR A 228 20.42 1.69 16.62
CA THR A 228 21.81 1.34 16.93
C THR A 228 22.26 0.04 16.23
N GLU A 229 21.36 -0.92 16.06
CA GLU A 229 21.63 -2.11 15.25
C GLU A 229 21.83 -1.75 13.77
N GLN A 230 21.01 -0.85 13.21
CA GLN A 230 21.21 -0.34 11.85
C GLN A 230 22.58 0.33 11.67
N GLN A 231 23.07 1.08 12.67
CA GLN A 231 24.44 1.66 12.63
C GLN A 231 25.50 0.56 12.61
N LEU A 232 25.35 -0.49 13.40
CA LEU A 232 26.28 -1.63 13.43
C LEU A 232 26.34 -2.35 12.06
N TYR A 233 25.18 -2.66 11.49
CA TYR A 233 25.09 -3.28 10.17
C TYR A 233 25.65 -2.36 9.07
N GLY A 234 25.25 -1.09 9.08
CA GLY A 234 25.70 -0.10 8.11
C GLY A 234 27.21 0.13 8.16
N ALA A 235 27.82 0.20 9.34
CA ALA A 235 29.26 0.34 9.49
C ALA A 235 30.02 -0.86 8.90
N MET A 236 29.54 -2.09 9.12
CA MET A 236 30.14 -3.28 8.53
C MET A 236 29.98 -3.30 7.01
N MET A 237 28.78 -2.96 6.50
CA MET A 237 28.55 -2.85 5.06
C MET A 237 29.49 -1.83 4.42
N ALA A 238 29.60 -0.62 4.99
CA ALA A 238 30.50 0.43 4.52
C ALA A 238 31.96 -0.05 4.48
N THR A 239 32.42 -0.71 5.56
CA THR A 239 33.81 -1.18 5.70
C THR A 239 34.12 -2.28 4.67
N MET A 240 33.25 -3.23 4.47
CA MET A 240 33.44 -4.30 3.49
C MET A 240 33.36 -3.80 2.05
N LEU A 241 32.47 -2.86 1.75
CA LEU A 241 32.37 -2.22 0.44
C LEU A 241 33.62 -1.40 0.11
N GLU A 242 34.07 -0.57 1.03
CA GLU A 242 35.30 0.23 0.86
C GLU A 242 36.55 -0.67 0.74
N GLY A 243 36.63 -1.74 1.57
CA GLY A 243 37.71 -2.72 1.49
C GLY A 243 37.71 -3.50 0.15
N ALA A 244 36.60 -3.64 -0.51
CA ALA A 244 36.46 -4.18 -1.86
C ALA A 244 36.66 -3.12 -2.98
N GLY A 245 37.06 -1.90 -2.65
CA GLY A 245 37.28 -0.81 -3.60
C GLY A 245 36.04 -0.17 -4.16
N LYS A 246 34.86 -0.40 -3.53
CA LYS A 246 33.59 0.23 -3.95
C LYS A 246 33.48 1.64 -3.38
N THR A 247 33.16 2.62 -4.22
CA THR A 247 33.05 4.03 -3.86
C THR A 247 31.65 4.57 -4.09
N GLY A 248 31.35 5.74 -3.54
CA GLY A 248 30.01 6.35 -3.65
C GLY A 248 29.00 5.75 -2.69
N ILE A 249 29.44 5.19 -1.56
CA ILE A 249 28.60 4.59 -0.53
C ILE A 249 28.04 5.68 0.37
N GLU A 250 26.71 5.72 0.53
CA GLU A 250 25.97 6.71 1.30
C GLU A 250 25.19 6.07 2.45
N SER A 251 25.16 6.73 3.60
CA SER A 251 24.32 6.38 4.74
C SER A 251 23.76 7.63 5.41
N ALA A 252 22.74 7.48 6.24
CA ALA A 252 22.08 8.56 6.97
C ALA A 252 21.65 9.75 6.08
N ALA A 253 21.16 9.45 4.88
CA ALA A 253 20.75 10.43 3.88
C ALA A 253 19.55 9.89 3.08
N THR A 254 18.86 10.74 2.34
CA THR A 254 17.77 10.44 1.39
C THR A 254 16.52 9.83 2.03
N TYR A 255 16.63 8.71 2.75
CA TYR A 255 15.53 7.93 3.31
C TYR A 255 15.39 8.19 4.82
N PRO A 256 14.26 8.78 5.29
CA PRO A 256 14.04 9.05 6.71
C PRO A 256 13.62 7.77 7.47
N GLY A 257 13.91 7.75 8.77
CA GLY A 257 13.52 6.65 9.66
C GLY A 257 12.11 6.78 10.22
N GLU A 258 11.16 7.33 9.46
CA GLU A 258 9.78 7.52 9.92
C GLU A 258 8.76 7.38 8.78
N PHE A 259 7.52 7.03 9.13
CA PHE A 259 6.33 7.06 8.29
C PHE A 259 6.53 6.44 6.89
N MET A 260 7.06 5.23 6.83
CA MET A 260 7.21 4.46 5.60
C MET A 260 6.44 3.13 5.69
N PRO A 261 5.32 2.97 4.97
CA PRO A 261 4.54 1.72 4.97
C PRO A 261 5.15 0.70 3.99
N THR A 262 6.46 0.48 4.11
CA THR A 262 7.28 -0.31 3.18
C THR A 262 7.80 -1.58 3.83
N PHE A 263 8.09 -2.59 3.03
CA PHE A 263 8.59 -3.87 3.55
C PHE A 263 9.93 -3.75 4.28
N ASN A 264 10.76 -2.77 3.95
CA ASN A 264 12.00 -2.49 4.68
C ASN A 264 11.77 -1.82 6.04
N TYR A 265 10.61 -1.17 6.26
CA TYR A 265 10.35 -0.39 7.47
C TYR A 265 9.40 -1.09 8.46
N ILE A 266 8.35 -1.76 7.98
CA ILE A 266 7.42 -2.53 8.83
C ILE A 266 8.15 -3.48 9.81
N PRO A 267 9.26 -4.14 9.43
CA PRO A 267 10.06 -4.95 10.36
C PRO A 267 10.52 -4.18 11.59
N CYS A 268 10.85 -2.88 11.47
CA CYS A 268 11.29 -2.07 12.62
C CYS A 268 10.19 -1.97 13.69
N TRP A 269 8.94 -1.90 13.28
CA TRP A 269 7.80 -1.92 14.20
C TRP A 269 7.56 -3.30 14.84
N HIS A 270 8.09 -4.37 14.23
CA HIS A 270 8.06 -5.75 14.75
C HIS A 270 9.33 -6.14 15.53
N ASN A 271 10.13 -5.15 15.97
CA ASN A 271 11.41 -5.38 16.66
C ASN A 271 12.49 -6.06 15.81
N ILE A 272 12.30 -6.17 14.51
CA ILE A 272 13.27 -6.70 13.54
C ILE A 272 14.12 -5.54 13.04
N CYS A 273 15.45 -5.69 12.96
CA CYS A 273 16.29 -4.67 12.35
C CYS A 273 16.06 -4.63 10.85
N GLY A 274 15.05 -3.83 10.43
CA GLY A 274 14.72 -3.59 9.02
C GLY A 274 15.73 -2.66 8.37
N MET A 275 16.23 -3.02 7.19
CA MET A 275 17.27 -2.29 6.48
C MET A 275 16.89 -2.14 5.01
N LEU A 276 17.11 -0.96 4.49
CA LEU A 276 17.03 -0.63 3.07
C LEU A 276 18.43 -0.56 2.49
N THR A 277 18.64 -1.16 1.33
CA THR A 277 19.81 -0.85 0.48
C THR A 277 19.31 -0.42 -0.90
N GLU A 278 20.00 0.61 -1.48
CA GLU A 278 19.61 1.20 -2.75
C GLU A 278 20.82 1.36 -3.67
N SER A 279 20.84 0.61 -4.76
CA SER A 279 21.88 0.75 -5.77
C SER A 279 21.50 1.82 -6.79
N ALA A 280 22.46 2.61 -7.27
CA ALA A 280 22.24 3.45 -8.43
C ALA A 280 21.81 2.58 -9.63
N SER A 281 20.73 2.91 -10.30
CA SER A 281 20.26 2.16 -11.48
C SER A 281 21.22 2.27 -12.67
N ALA A 282 21.35 1.19 -13.43
CA ALA A 282 22.05 1.10 -14.70
C ALA A 282 21.04 0.74 -15.79
N ARG A 283 20.27 1.69 -16.30
CA ARG A 283 19.30 1.52 -17.42
C ARG A 283 18.86 0.05 -17.63
N ILE A 284 18.28 -0.56 -16.62
CA ILE A 284 17.99 -2.00 -16.47
C ILE A 284 19.32 -2.81 -16.44
N ALA A 285 19.81 -3.32 -17.56
CA ALA A 285 21.09 -4.03 -17.68
C ALA A 285 22.03 -3.41 -18.74
N THR A 286 21.66 -2.24 -19.28
CA THR A 286 22.46 -1.51 -20.25
C THR A 286 23.48 -0.62 -19.53
N PRO A 287 24.78 -0.77 -19.76
CA PRO A 287 25.79 0.07 -19.15
C PRO A 287 25.56 1.56 -19.41
N SER A 288 25.78 2.40 -18.41
CA SER A 288 25.72 3.84 -18.56
C SER A 288 27.00 4.51 -18.11
N TYR A 289 27.44 5.51 -18.88
CA TYR A 289 28.56 6.35 -18.51
C TYR A 289 28.03 7.61 -17.83
N VAL A 290 28.47 7.89 -16.62
CA VAL A 290 28.06 9.05 -15.84
C VAL A 290 29.26 9.97 -15.64
N HIS A 291 29.16 11.19 -16.13
CA HIS A 291 30.20 12.20 -15.91
C HIS A 291 30.10 12.77 -14.49
N TYR A 292 31.24 13.15 -13.91
CA TYR A 292 31.29 13.72 -12.55
C TYR A 292 30.32 14.91 -12.35
N HIS A 293 30.21 15.79 -13.32
CA HIS A 293 29.34 16.97 -13.27
C HIS A 293 27.84 16.64 -13.32
N GLN A 294 27.46 15.42 -13.67
CA GLN A 294 26.07 14.94 -13.65
C GLN A 294 25.67 14.43 -12.26
N LEU A 295 26.64 14.18 -11.37
CA LEU A 295 26.37 13.66 -10.03
C LEU A 295 25.77 14.76 -9.15
N ARG A 296 24.80 14.38 -8.35
CA ARG A 296 23.96 15.28 -7.55
C ARG A 296 24.05 14.94 -6.07
N PRO A 297 23.91 15.94 -5.17
CA PRO A 297 23.74 15.68 -3.76
C PRO A 297 22.43 14.94 -3.47
N SER A 298 22.28 14.41 -2.27
CA SER A 298 21.04 13.87 -1.76
C SER A 298 20.07 15.01 -1.40
N ARG A 299 18.79 14.75 -1.52
CA ARG A 299 17.75 15.72 -1.12
C ARG A 299 17.68 15.93 0.40
N ARG A 300 18.17 14.97 1.18
CA ARG A 300 18.09 14.96 2.64
C ARG A 300 19.42 14.45 3.20
N GLY A 301 19.96 15.09 4.22
CA GLY A 301 21.13 14.65 4.96
C GLY A 301 22.49 14.88 4.28
N ARG A 302 22.55 15.12 2.96
CA ARG A 302 23.81 15.34 2.22
C ARG A 302 23.66 16.49 1.20
N PRO A 303 23.96 17.72 1.61
CA PRO A 303 23.72 18.92 0.80
C PRO A 303 24.67 19.07 -0.40
N GLU A 304 25.84 18.42 -0.37
CA GLU A 304 26.87 18.51 -1.41
C GLU A 304 27.42 17.13 -1.80
N TYR A 305 27.79 16.96 -3.07
CA TYR A 305 28.45 15.76 -3.58
C TYR A 305 29.96 15.83 -3.34
N ARG A 306 30.37 15.71 -2.07
CA ARG A 306 31.77 15.71 -1.64
C ARG A 306 31.98 14.82 -0.41
N THR A 307 33.24 14.57 -0.04
CA THR A 307 33.59 13.82 1.16
C THR A 307 32.99 14.46 2.41
N GLN A 308 32.24 13.67 3.18
CA GLN A 308 31.61 14.06 4.44
C GLN A 308 31.25 12.79 5.24
N MET A 309 30.87 12.96 6.52
CA MET A 309 30.36 11.84 7.31
C MET A 309 29.13 11.22 6.61
N GLY A 310 29.05 9.89 6.57
CA GLY A 310 28.04 9.15 5.83
C GLY A 310 28.24 9.09 4.31
N PHE A 311 29.31 9.74 3.78
CA PHE A 311 29.70 9.68 2.37
C PHE A 311 31.20 9.94 2.22
N PRO A 312 32.07 9.06 2.78
CA PRO A 312 33.51 9.35 2.92
C PRO A 312 34.28 9.33 1.60
N HIS A 313 33.83 8.53 0.62
CA HIS A 313 34.53 8.34 -0.65
C HIS A 313 33.56 8.50 -1.84
N PRO A 314 33.30 9.73 -2.31
CA PRO A 314 32.46 10.00 -3.46
C PRO A 314 32.97 9.35 -4.74
N TRP A 315 32.07 8.72 -5.49
CA TRP A 315 32.42 8.16 -6.80
C TRP A 315 32.71 9.29 -7.80
N LYS A 316 33.74 9.13 -8.62
CA LYS A 316 34.25 10.18 -9.52
C LYS A 316 33.63 10.15 -10.93
N GLY A 317 32.62 9.36 -11.15
CA GLY A 317 32.03 9.12 -12.47
C GLY A 317 32.70 7.95 -13.19
N GLY A 318 32.22 7.64 -14.39
CA GLY A 318 32.68 6.54 -15.20
C GLY A 318 31.55 5.59 -15.64
N TRP A 319 31.94 4.39 -16.08
CA TRP A 319 30.98 3.35 -16.42
C TRP A 319 30.31 2.80 -15.17
N TRP A 320 28.97 2.59 -15.28
CA TRP A 320 28.13 1.96 -14.29
C TRP A 320 27.34 0.83 -14.92
N ARG A 321 27.45 -0.36 -14.34
CA ARG A 321 26.98 -1.61 -14.93
C ARG A 321 26.12 -2.40 -13.96
N LEU A 322 25.30 -3.33 -14.46
CA LEU A 322 24.56 -4.27 -13.63
C LEU A 322 25.51 -5.11 -12.74
N ARG A 323 26.71 -5.43 -13.22
CA ARG A 323 27.71 -6.15 -12.42
C ARG A 323 28.12 -5.39 -11.16
N ASP A 324 28.28 -4.06 -11.24
CA ASP A 324 28.61 -3.22 -10.08
C ASP A 324 27.51 -3.29 -9.02
N ILE A 325 26.25 -3.30 -9.46
CA ILE A 325 25.07 -3.43 -8.60
C ILE A 325 25.07 -4.79 -7.90
N VAL A 326 25.20 -5.88 -8.67
CA VAL A 326 25.22 -7.25 -8.14
C VAL A 326 26.32 -7.43 -7.09
N GLU A 327 27.51 -6.88 -7.32
CA GLU A 327 28.62 -6.97 -6.39
C GLU A 327 28.36 -6.19 -5.10
N GLN A 328 27.87 -4.95 -5.18
CA GLN A 328 27.56 -4.16 -4.00
C GLN A 328 26.48 -4.80 -3.13
N GLN A 329 25.42 -5.27 -3.74
CA GLN A 329 24.33 -5.95 -3.01
C GLN A 329 24.80 -7.26 -2.38
N LYS A 330 25.63 -8.04 -3.07
CA LYS A 330 26.22 -9.27 -2.53
C LYS A 330 27.14 -8.98 -1.33
N ILE A 331 28.06 -8.00 -1.45
CA ILE A 331 28.96 -7.61 -0.37
C ILE A 331 28.17 -7.14 0.86
N SER A 332 27.13 -6.32 0.68
CA SER A 332 26.30 -5.83 1.79
C SER A 332 25.52 -6.96 2.45
N SER A 333 25.01 -7.93 1.67
CA SER A 333 24.35 -9.12 2.18
C SER A 333 25.29 -9.98 3.02
N LEU A 334 26.50 -10.23 2.54
CA LEU A 334 27.54 -10.95 3.28
C LEU A 334 27.98 -10.20 4.56
N ALA A 335 28.06 -8.88 4.50
CA ALA A 335 28.35 -8.04 5.67
C ALA A 335 27.28 -8.20 6.76
N CYS A 336 25.98 -8.18 6.36
CA CYS A 336 24.88 -8.42 7.26
C CYS A 336 24.98 -9.80 7.92
N LEU A 337 25.19 -10.85 7.14
CA LEU A 337 25.33 -12.22 7.64
C LEU A 337 26.51 -12.36 8.59
N LYS A 338 27.63 -11.72 8.30
CA LYS A 338 28.84 -11.73 9.15
C LYS A 338 28.55 -11.07 10.51
N VAL A 339 27.96 -9.87 10.52
CA VAL A 339 27.56 -9.19 11.77
C VAL A 339 26.62 -10.07 12.57
N THR A 340 25.61 -10.63 11.92
CA THR A 340 24.58 -11.43 12.58
C THR A 340 25.16 -12.72 13.16
N SER A 341 26.05 -13.40 12.44
CA SER A 341 26.73 -14.63 12.88
C SER A 341 27.66 -14.38 14.07
N SER A 342 28.55 -13.39 13.93
CA SER A 342 29.57 -13.12 14.96
C SER A 342 28.98 -12.47 16.23
N ASN A 343 27.81 -11.86 16.17
CA ASN A 343 27.12 -11.23 17.30
C ASN A 343 25.81 -11.93 17.68
N ARG A 344 25.66 -13.21 17.33
CA ARG A 344 24.45 -14.01 17.46
C ARG A 344 23.76 -13.87 18.83
N GLU A 345 24.50 -14.06 19.91
CA GLU A 345 23.96 -13.99 21.27
C GLU A 345 23.46 -12.59 21.61
N MET A 346 24.22 -11.54 21.28
CA MET A 346 23.81 -10.15 21.49
C MET A 346 22.53 -9.81 20.76
N ILE A 347 22.40 -10.23 19.50
CA ILE A 347 21.25 -9.95 18.64
C ILE A 347 20.00 -10.66 19.18
N LEU A 348 20.11 -11.93 19.62
CA LEU A 348 19.00 -12.65 20.26
C LEU A 348 18.57 -11.98 21.59
N LYS A 349 19.53 -11.53 22.41
CA LYS A 349 19.28 -10.76 23.62
C LYS A 349 18.59 -9.42 23.33
N ASN A 350 18.98 -8.75 22.27
CA ASN A 350 18.38 -7.49 21.86
C ASN A 350 16.93 -7.68 21.39
N MET A 351 16.65 -8.74 20.63
CA MET A 351 15.26 -9.07 20.24
C MET A 351 14.37 -9.25 21.48
N TYR A 352 14.82 -10.05 22.43
CA TYR A 352 14.14 -10.22 23.71
C TYR A 352 13.93 -8.90 24.45
N LYS A 353 14.96 -8.03 24.51
CA LYS A 353 14.87 -6.73 25.19
C LYS A 353 13.85 -5.80 24.53
N LYS A 354 13.89 -5.70 23.19
CA LYS A 354 12.94 -4.88 22.43
C LYS A 354 11.49 -5.33 22.68
N ALA A 355 11.23 -6.63 22.56
CA ALA A 355 9.93 -7.24 22.83
C ALA A 355 9.45 -7.01 24.28
N SER A 356 10.34 -7.24 25.26
CA SER A 356 10.02 -7.03 26.68
C SER A 356 9.72 -5.57 27.00
N ARG A 357 10.45 -4.62 26.44
CA ARG A 357 10.20 -3.18 26.58
C ARG A 357 8.85 -2.79 26.01
N GLY A 358 8.46 -3.34 24.84
CA GLY A 358 7.15 -3.13 24.23
C GLY A 358 6.03 -3.55 25.17
N ILE A 359 6.13 -4.74 25.78
CA ILE A 359 5.18 -5.25 26.77
C ILE A 359 5.11 -4.35 28.01
N GLU A 360 6.26 -3.97 28.56
CA GLU A 360 6.32 -3.17 29.78
C GLU A 360 5.76 -1.75 29.54
N LYS A 361 6.12 -1.10 28.47
CA LYS A 361 5.54 0.19 28.07
C LYS A 361 4.01 0.10 27.92
N GLY A 362 3.49 -0.98 27.33
CA GLY A 362 2.04 -1.17 27.20
C GLY A 362 1.31 -1.37 28.52
N LYS A 363 2.01 -1.76 29.61
CA LYS A 363 1.47 -1.84 30.97
C LYS A 363 1.55 -0.53 31.74
N THR A 364 2.49 0.34 31.41
CA THR A 364 2.84 1.51 32.23
C THR A 364 2.56 2.85 31.54
N GLU A 365 2.43 2.87 30.21
CA GLU A 365 2.27 4.07 29.40
C GLU A 365 0.97 4.01 28.60
N ALA A 366 0.24 5.13 28.56
CA ALA A 366 -0.94 5.29 27.69
C ALA A 366 -0.55 5.29 26.19
N PRO A 367 -1.47 4.83 25.34
CA PRO A 367 -2.71 4.13 25.64
C PRO A 367 -2.45 2.70 26.12
N TYR A 368 -3.39 2.19 26.94
CA TYR A 368 -3.34 0.83 27.46
C TYR A 368 -4.02 -0.18 26.53
N ALA A 369 -5.03 0.28 25.79
CA ALA A 369 -5.74 -0.52 24.79
C ALA A 369 -6.42 0.35 23.76
N PHE A 370 -6.77 -0.28 22.65
CA PHE A 370 -7.69 0.22 21.64
C PHE A 370 -8.91 -0.68 21.61
N VAL A 371 -10.11 -0.09 21.74
CA VAL A 371 -11.36 -0.86 21.85
C VAL A 371 -12.31 -0.52 20.70
N ILE A 372 -12.97 -1.54 20.17
CA ILE A 372 -13.90 -1.47 19.06
C ILE A 372 -15.22 -2.10 19.51
N LYS A 373 -16.30 -1.34 19.55
CA LYS A 373 -17.64 -1.87 19.85
C LYS A 373 -18.08 -2.85 18.76
N PRO A 374 -18.91 -3.86 19.06
CA PRO A 374 -19.40 -4.79 18.04
C PRO A 374 -20.29 -4.12 17.00
N GLU A 375 -21.05 -3.12 17.40
CA GLU A 375 -21.91 -2.34 16.52
C GLU A 375 -21.07 -1.31 15.77
N GLN A 376 -20.93 -1.50 14.47
CA GLN A 376 -20.17 -0.64 13.54
C GLN A 376 -21.04 -0.32 12.32
N HIS A 377 -20.73 0.76 11.61
CA HIS A 377 -21.43 1.12 10.39
C HIS A 377 -21.38 0.00 9.33
N ASP A 378 -20.18 -0.54 9.08
CA ASP A 378 -19.95 -1.75 8.28
C ASP A 378 -19.19 -2.78 9.13
N GLU A 379 -19.94 -3.68 9.73
CA GLU A 379 -19.37 -4.70 10.64
C GLU A 379 -18.39 -5.63 9.92
N LEU A 380 -18.61 -5.92 8.63
CA LEU A 380 -17.75 -6.82 7.86
C LEU A 380 -16.35 -6.20 7.66
N VAL A 381 -16.28 -4.89 7.54
CA VAL A 381 -15.01 -4.16 7.50
C VAL A 381 -14.28 -4.26 8.84
N THR A 382 -14.99 -4.29 9.96
CA THR A 382 -14.37 -4.52 11.29
C THR A 382 -13.69 -5.89 11.36
N TYR A 383 -14.35 -6.94 10.87
CA TYR A 383 -13.73 -8.28 10.78
C TYR A 383 -12.51 -8.28 9.84
N LYS A 384 -12.56 -7.53 8.73
CA LYS A 384 -11.41 -7.34 7.84
C LYS A 384 -10.25 -6.67 8.57
N LEU A 385 -10.52 -5.60 9.32
CA LEU A 385 -9.52 -4.92 10.15
C LEU A 385 -8.88 -5.88 11.16
N MET A 386 -9.68 -6.61 11.94
CA MET A 386 -9.14 -7.57 12.90
C MET A 386 -8.29 -8.64 12.23
N LYS A 387 -8.69 -9.11 11.03
CA LYS A 387 -7.89 -10.07 10.27
C LYS A 387 -6.55 -9.50 9.87
N ILE A 388 -6.50 -8.26 9.36
CA ILE A 388 -5.24 -7.57 9.01
C ILE A 388 -4.34 -7.48 10.25
N LEU A 389 -4.89 -7.08 11.40
CA LEU A 389 -4.12 -6.99 12.64
C LEU A 389 -3.54 -8.34 13.06
N MET A 390 -4.35 -9.39 13.02
CA MET A 390 -3.91 -10.73 13.44
C MET A 390 -2.95 -11.39 12.44
N ASP A 391 -3.11 -11.16 11.14
CA ASP A 391 -2.17 -11.62 10.11
C ASP A 391 -0.77 -10.99 10.28
N MET A 392 -0.69 -9.88 11.00
CA MET A 392 0.54 -9.14 11.33
C MET A 392 0.93 -9.27 12.81
N ASP A 393 0.58 -10.41 13.43
CA ASP A 393 1.00 -10.80 14.78
C ASP A 393 0.43 -9.95 15.93
N ILE A 394 -0.59 -9.12 15.69
CA ILE A 394 -1.29 -8.40 16.75
C ILE A 394 -2.35 -9.30 17.37
N ARG A 395 -2.28 -9.49 18.69
CA ARG A 395 -3.29 -10.24 19.44
C ARG A 395 -4.51 -9.36 19.69
N VAL A 396 -5.67 -9.89 19.32
CA VAL A 396 -6.98 -9.27 19.52
C VAL A 396 -7.75 -10.07 20.56
N SER A 397 -8.35 -9.40 21.52
CA SER A 397 -9.20 -9.99 22.55
C SER A 397 -10.65 -9.54 22.41
N ARG A 398 -11.59 -10.30 22.97
CA ARG A 398 -13.01 -9.97 23.02
C ARG A 398 -13.52 -10.02 24.45
N SER A 399 -14.31 -9.04 24.87
CA SER A 399 -14.89 -8.99 26.19
C SER A 399 -15.96 -10.08 26.38
N LYS A 400 -15.88 -10.79 27.50
CA LYS A 400 -16.87 -11.83 27.89
C LYS A 400 -18.12 -11.22 28.52
N ARG A 401 -17.98 -10.04 29.13
CA ARG A 401 -19.04 -9.27 29.78
C ARG A 401 -18.90 -7.80 29.46
N GLU A 402 -19.91 -7.03 29.79
CA GLU A 402 -19.84 -5.57 29.83
C GLU A 402 -18.71 -5.10 30.75
N PHE A 403 -18.03 -4.04 30.39
CA PHE A 403 -16.99 -3.40 31.21
C PHE A 403 -17.03 -1.88 31.05
N LYS A 404 -16.34 -1.17 31.94
CA LYS A 404 -16.21 0.29 31.89
C LYS A 404 -14.76 0.70 31.73
N ALA A 405 -14.52 1.66 30.83
CA ALA A 405 -13.24 2.34 30.70
C ALA A 405 -13.48 3.84 30.45
N GLU A 406 -12.77 4.70 31.16
CA GLU A 406 -12.85 6.17 31.07
C GLU A 406 -14.28 6.74 31.12
N GLY A 407 -15.15 6.14 31.94
CA GLY A 407 -16.54 6.54 32.10
C GLY A 407 -17.50 6.04 31.02
N VAL A 408 -16.99 5.40 29.98
CA VAL A 408 -17.78 4.79 28.90
C VAL A 408 -18.06 3.31 29.23
N THR A 409 -19.32 2.89 29.06
CA THR A 409 -19.72 1.49 29.19
C THR A 409 -19.60 0.81 27.81
N TYR A 410 -18.90 -0.31 27.77
CA TYR A 410 -18.70 -1.14 26.58
C TYR A 410 -19.46 -2.46 26.72
N PRO A 411 -20.30 -2.85 25.75
CA PRO A 411 -21.09 -4.06 25.84
C PRO A 411 -20.22 -5.33 25.76
N ARG A 412 -20.79 -6.45 26.16
CA ARG A 412 -20.22 -7.78 25.88
C ARG A 412 -19.94 -7.93 24.38
N GLY A 413 -18.82 -8.52 24.02
CA GLY A 413 -18.42 -8.72 22.63
C GLY A 413 -17.55 -7.61 22.06
N THR A 414 -17.30 -6.53 22.82
CA THR A 414 -16.34 -5.48 22.44
C THR A 414 -14.96 -6.06 22.22
N TYR A 415 -14.33 -5.72 21.11
CA TYR A 415 -12.96 -6.12 20.79
C TYR A 415 -11.96 -5.18 21.45
N ALA A 416 -10.82 -5.72 21.86
CA ALA A 416 -9.75 -4.98 22.49
C ALA A 416 -8.39 -5.42 21.92
N VAL A 417 -7.59 -4.45 21.52
CA VAL A 417 -6.16 -4.60 21.23
C VAL A 417 -5.40 -3.97 22.39
N PHE A 418 -4.90 -4.80 23.31
CA PHE A 418 -4.09 -4.32 24.42
C PHE A 418 -2.71 -3.87 23.91
N ALA A 419 -2.23 -2.73 24.41
CA ALA A 419 -0.92 -2.21 24.02
C ALA A 419 0.26 -3.00 24.63
N ALA A 420 0.00 -3.82 25.66
CA ALA A 420 1.01 -4.65 26.34
C ALA A 420 1.37 -5.91 25.52
N GLN A 421 1.84 -5.68 24.29
CA GLN A 421 2.31 -6.73 23.38
C GLN A 421 3.75 -6.45 22.92
N PRO A 422 4.52 -7.47 22.49
CA PRO A 422 5.90 -7.30 22.01
C PRO A 422 6.02 -6.22 20.94
N ILE A 423 5.09 -6.20 19.99
CA ILE A 423 5.05 -5.31 18.84
C ILE A 423 4.21 -4.04 19.10
N ARG A 424 4.25 -3.52 20.34
CA ARG A 424 3.60 -2.23 20.68
C ARG A 424 3.89 -1.11 19.68
N PRO A 425 5.12 -0.95 19.15
CA PRO A 425 5.39 0.07 18.12
C PRO A 425 4.46 -0.03 16.91
N TYR A 426 4.18 -1.24 16.44
CA TYR A 426 3.28 -1.47 15.30
C TYR A 426 1.83 -1.12 15.64
N ILE A 427 1.35 -1.55 16.82
CA ILE A 427 0.00 -1.22 17.33
C ILE A 427 -0.18 0.30 17.39
N MET A 428 0.81 1.02 17.95
CA MET A 428 0.76 2.47 18.06
C MET A 428 0.72 3.16 16.69
N SER A 429 1.51 2.70 15.75
CA SER A 429 1.59 3.30 14.41
C SER A 429 0.33 3.08 13.58
N LEU A 430 -0.40 1.98 13.81
CA LEU A 430 -1.61 1.64 13.05
C LEU A 430 -2.93 2.12 13.66
N LEU A 431 -3.02 2.26 14.98
CA LEU A 431 -4.30 2.48 15.66
C LEU A 431 -4.37 3.81 16.40
N ARG A 432 -3.24 4.46 16.65
CA ARG A 432 -3.21 5.76 17.33
C ARG A 432 -3.35 6.89 16.32
N ARG A 433 -4.07 7.94 16.68
CA ARG A 433 -4.02 9.21 15.96
C ARG A 433 -2.58 9.73 15.93
N THR A 434 -2.06 9.99 14.77
CA THR A 434 -0.70 10.49 14.58
C THR A 434 -0.75 11.92 14.06
N PHE A 435 -0.04 12.80 14.74
CA PHE A 435 0.22 14.16 14.27
C PHE A 435 1.69 14.23 13.85
N TYR A 436 1.91 14.48 12.56
CA TYR A 436 3.26 14.57 12.03
C TYR A 436 4.02 15.71 12.72
N HIS A 437 5.19 15.39 13.26
CA HIS A 437 5.91 16.32 14.10
C HIS A 437 6.61 17.40 13.26
N ALA A 438 6.11 18.64 13.37
CA ALA A 438 6.73 19.82 12.78
C ALA A 438 7.98 20.22 13.58
N GLY A 439 9.09 19.50 13.39
CA GLY A 439 10.38 19.75 14.03
C GLY A 439 11.43 20.27 13.05
N PRO A 440 12.66 20.48 13.51
CA PRO A 440 13.76 20.99 12.68
C PRO A 440 14.06 20.17 11.42
N PHE A 441 13.71 18.89 11.42
CA PHE A 441 13.89 17.98 10.28
C PHE A 441 12.74 18.02 9.25
N SER A 442 11.66 18.72 9.58
CA SER A 442 10.48 18.87 8.70
C SER A 442 10.51 20.14 7.86
N TYR A 443 11.54 20.96 7.99
CA TYR A 443 11.74 22.18 7.22
C TYR A 443 13.15 22.26 6.64
N ASP A 444 13.27 22.84 5.43
CA ASP A 444 14.57 23.16 4.84
C ASP A 444 15.18 24.44 5.47
N SER A 445 16.40 24.78 5.05
CA SER A 445 17.10 25.98 5.54
C SER A 445 16.42 27.31 5.19
N ASN A 446 15.45 27.31 4.27
CA ASN A 446 14.64 28.45 3.85
C ASN A 446 13.27 28.49 4.54
N GLY A 447 13.01 27.55 5.46
CA GLY A 447 11.74 27.42 6.17
C GLY A 447 10.61 26.80 5.33
N ASN A 448 10.90 26.19 4.18
CA ASN A 448 9.89 25.46 3.44
C ASN A 448 9.67 24.08 4.06
N PRO A 449 8.41 23.62 4.18
CA PRO A 449 8.13 22.29 4.71
C PRO A 449 8.66 21.20 3.76
N ILE A 450 9.24 20.18 4.35
CA ILE A 450 9.72 18.97 3.65
C ILE A 450 8.66 17.89 3.85
N SER A 451 7.98 17.49 2.79
CA SER A 451 7.00 16.40 2.85
C SER A 451 7.63 15.11 3.41
N PRO A 452 6.89 14.30 4.17
CA PRO A 452 7.32 12.97 4.56
C PRO A 452 7.60 12.10 3.31
N TYR A 453 8.14 10.93 3.54
CA TYR A 453 8.42 10.02 2.43
C TYR A 453 7.15 9.55 1.72
N ASP A 454 6.07 9.30 2.48
CA ASP A 454 4.79 8.86 1.91
C ASP A 454 3.59 9.59 2.56
N LEU A 455 2.92 9.03 3.57
CA LEU A 455 1.82 9.66 4.29
C LEU A 455 2.28 10.17 5.66
N CYS A 456 1.46 11.02 6.27
CA CYS A 456 1.68 11.52 7.63
C CYS A 456 0.97 10.71 8.71
N THR A 457 0.07 9.82 8.33
CA THR A 457 -0.68 8.94 9.23
C THR A 457 -0.94 7.60 8.56
N TYR A 458 -1.01 6.55 9.36
CA TYR A 458 -1.37 5.19 8.93
C TYR A 458 -2.44 4.58 9.83
N ASN A 459 -3.30 5.40 10.42
CA ASN A 459 -4.42 4.90 11.23
C ASN A 459 -5.40 4.13 10.33
N ILE A 460 -5.25 2.81 10.30
CA ILE A 460 -6.06 1.95 9.42
C ILE A 460 -7.52 1.88 9.84
N ALA A 461 -7.86 2.12 11.12
CA ALA A 461 -9.25 2.20 11.55
C ALA A 461 -9.97 3.39 10.93
N GLU A 462 -9.30 4.56 10.87
CA GLU A 462 -9.80 5.76 10.18
C GLU A 462 -10.02 5.49 8.68
N PHE A 463 -9.03 4.88 8.01
CA PHE A 463 -9.12 4.56 6.58
C PHE A 463 -10.26 3.60 6.26
N MET A 464 -10.49 2.65 7.14
CA MET A 464 -11.53 1.64 6.99
C MET A 464 -12.92 2.09 7.50
N GLY A 465 -13.00 3.22 8.21
CA GLY A 465 -14.25 3.75 8.77
C GLY A 465 -14.74 2.97 9.99
N VAL A 466 -13.82 2.37 10.73
CA VAL A 466 -14.11 1.63 11.97
C VAL A 466 -13.95 2.55 13.17
N ASP A 467 -14.99 2.63 14.00
CA ASP A 467 -14.96 3.41 15.23
C ASP A 467 -14.11 2.71 16.29
N LEU A 468 -12.99 3.34 16.60
CA LEU A 468 -12.01 2.85 17.54
C LEU A 468 -11.79 3.86 18.66
N HIS A 469 -11.81 3.39 19.91
CA HIS A 469 -11.54 4.20 21.08
C HIS A 469 -10.17 3.89 21.68
N GLU A 470 -9.35 4.92 21.81
CA GLU A 470 -8.06 4.88 22.51
C GLU A 470 -8.28 4.99 24.01
N VAL A 471 -7.99 3.94 24.79
CA VAL A 471 -8.13 3.92 26.26
C VAL A 471 -6.82 4.33 26.90
N LYS A 472 -6.82 5.51 27.54
CA LYS A 472 -5.62 6.17 28.10
C LYS A 472 -5.41 5.91 29.60
N ARG A 473 -6.34 5.22 30.26
CA ARG A 473 -6.26 4.87 31.69
C ARG A 473 -6.37 3.36 31.88
N PRO A 474 -5.73 2.78 32.90
CA PRO A 474 -5.93 1.38 33.24
C PRO A 474 -7.41 1.08 33.51
N PHE A 475 -7.87 -0.06 33.08
CA PHE A 475 -9.24 -0.53 33.28
C PHE A 475 -9.26 -2.04 33.53
N GLU A 476 -10.35 -2.54 34.08
CA GLU A 476 -10.56 -3.96 34.35
C GLU A 476 -11.69 -4.51 33.48
N GLY A 477 -11.61 -5.79 33.15
CA GLY A 477 -12.63 -6.51 32.39
C GLY A 477 -12.23 -7.97 32.17
N GLU A 478 -13.21 -8.80 31.85
CA GLU A 478 -12.99 -10.20 31.47
C GLU A 478 -12.86 -10.32 29.96
N PHE A 479 -11.69 -10.70 29.49
CA PHE A 479 -11.39 -10.84 28.07
C PHE A 479 -10.93 -12.25 27.71
N GLU A 480 -11.19 -12.65 26.49
CA GLU A 480 -10.63 -13.84 25.86
C GLU A 480 -9.85 -13.45 24.60
N GLU A 481 -8.63 -13.94 24.47
CA GLU A 481 -7.84 -13.78 23.26
C GLU A 481 -8.46 -14.59 22.12
N LEU A 482 -8.60 -13.99 20.95
CA LEU A 482 -9.18 -14.66 19.80
C LEU A 482 -8.11 -15.50 19.08
N PRO A 483 -8.37 -16.80 18.84
CA PRO A 483 -7.42 -17.63 18.08
C PRO A 483 -7.45 -17.33 16.57
N SER A 484 -8.54 -16.77 16.08
CA SER A 484 -8.74 -16.38 14.67
C SER A 484 -9.97 -15.50 14.52
N VAL A 485 -10.02 -14.73 13.44
CA VAL A 485 -11.22 -13.97 13.08
C VAL A 485 -12.25 -14.91 12.47
N ARG A 486 -13.47 -14.89 13.01
CA ARG A 486 -14.60 -15.62 12.44
C ARG A 486 -15.67 -14.64 12.02
N TYR A 487 -15.85 -14.50 10.72
CA TYR A 487 -16.94 -13.70 10.18
C TYR A 487 -18.32 -14.23 10.61
N PRO A 488 -19.32 -13.37 10.76
CA PRO A 488 -20.69 -13.79 11.07
C PRO A 488 -21.22 -14.71 9.96
N ARG A 489 -22.15 -15.57 10.30
CA ARG A 489 -22.86 -16.33 9.27
C ARG A 489 -23.89 -15.41 8.63
N GLY A 490 -23.77 -15.22 7.32
CA GLY A 490 -24.86 -14.61 6.57
C GLY A 490 -26.13 -15.45 6.63
N SER A 491 -27.28 -14.82 6.56
CA SER A 491 -28.59 -15.45 6.60
C SER A 491 -29.49 -15.00 5.45
N VAL A 492 -30.46 -15.81 5.14
CA VAL A 492 -31.55 -15.47 4.21
C VAL A 492 -32.84 -15.83 4.91
N GLU A 493 -33.69 -14.84 5.10
CA GLU A 493 -35.04 -15.05 5.63
C GLU A 493 -36.00 -15.12 4.45
N GLY A 494 -36.75 -16.23 4.35
CA GLY A 494 -37.67 -16.46 3.22
C GLY A 494 -38.74 -15.39 3.09
N SER A 495 -38.99 -14.95 1.87
CA SER A 495 -40.02 -13.93 1.59
C SER A 495 -40.71 -14.17 0.24
N PRO A 496 -42.05 -14.15 0.18
CA PRO A 496 -42.81 -14.27 -1.07
C PRO A 496 -42.68 -13.03 -1.96
N LYS A 497 -42.28 -11.85 -1.41
CA LYS A 497 -42.21 -10.58 -2.16
C LYS A 497 -40.81 -10.24 -2.62
N GLY A 498 -39.77 -10.81 -2.01
CA GLY A 498 -38.38 -10.51 -2.30
C GLY A 498 -37.60 -10.14 -1.06
N TYR A 499 -36.39 -9.60 -1.26
CA TYR A 499 -35.38 -9.45 -0.21
C TYR A 499 -34.79 -8.04 -0.21
N ILE A 500 -34.52 -7.55 0.98
CA ILE A 500 -33.75 -6.29 1.20
C ILE A 500 -32.33 -6.63 1.58
N LEU A 501 -31.40 -5.90 1.01
CA LEU A 501 -29.99 -5.96 1.32
C LEU A 501 -29.47 -4.55 1.65
N ASP A 502 -28.93 -4.39 2.84
CA ASP A 502 -28.45 -3.09 3.32
C ASP A 502 -27.21 -2.60 2.54
N CYS A 503 -27.25 -1.38 2.03
CA CYS A 503 -26.15 -0.78 1.27
C CYS A 503 -25.01 -0.22 2.15
N ARG A 504 -25.15 -0.26 3.48
CA ARG A 504 -24.05 0.10 4.41
C ARG A 504 -22.85 -0.82 4.28
N TYR A 505 -23.06 -2.06 3.83
CA TYR A 505 -21.99 -3.04 3.63
C TYR A 505 -21.36 -2.90 2.25
N ASN A 506 -20.02 -2.75 2.19
CA ASN A 506 -19.29 -2.75 0.92
C ASN A 506 -19.57 -4.02 0.10
N ASP A 507 -19.67 -5.17 0.77
CA ASP A 507 -19.92 -6.46 0.12
C ASP A 507 -21.32 -6.58 -0.50
N SER A 508 -22.29 -5.73 -0.11
CA SER A 508 -23.59 -5.65 -0.75
C SER A 508 -23.50 -5.27 -2.23
N PHE A 509 -22.58 -4.37 -2.57
CA PHE A 509 -22.31 -4.01 -3.97
C PHE A 509 -21.74 -5.18 -4.78
N ALA A 510 -20.90 -6.01 -4.14
CA ALA A 510 -20.41 -7.24 -4.76
C ALA A 510 -21.52 -8.29 -4.98
N ALA A 511 -22.47 -8.37 -4.05
CA ALA A 511 -23.65 -9.24 -4.20
C ALA A 511 -24.55 -8.75 -5.36
N VAL A 512 -24.90 -7.47 -5.37
CA VAL A 512 -25.74 -6.83 -6.41
C VAL A 512 -25.09 -6.96 -7.79
N SER A 513 -23.82 -6.66 -7.92
CA SER A 513 -23.07 -6.84 -9.18
C SER A 513 -23.16 -8.28 -9.72
N ARG A 514 -23.18 -9.30 -8.84
CA ARG A 514 -23.33 -10.70 -9.24
C ARG A 514 -24.77 -11.08 -9.59
N LEU A 515 -25.73 -10.49 -8.90
CA LEU A 515 -27.16 -10.71 -9.17
C LEU A 515 -27.54 -10.09 -10.53
N LEU A 516 -27.16 -8.85 -10.78
CA LEU A 516 -27.39 -8.18 -12.07
C LEU A 516 -26.75 -8.90 -13.26
N ARG A 517 -25.63 -9.61 -13.06
CA ARG A 517 -25.03 -10.48 -14.09
C ARG A 517 -25.84 -11.72 -14.43
N ARG A 518 -26.83 -12.04 -13.62
CA ARG A 518 -27.75 -13.17 -13.80
C ARG A 518 -29.12 -12.69 -14.15
N ASP A 519 -29.23 -11.44 -14.61
CA ASP A 519 -30.46 -10.77 -14.98
C ASP A 519 -31.51 -10.76 -13.86
N ALA A 520 -31.03 -10.76 -12.58
CA ALA A 520 -31.92 -10.59 -11.45
C ALA A 520 -32.52 -9.18 -11.47
N ASP A 521 -33.77 -9.07 -11.14
CA ASP A 521 -34.47 -7.80 -11.01
C ASP A 521 -34.16 -7.19 -9.65
N VAL A 522 -33.32 -6.13 -9.68
CA VAL A 522 -32.82 -5.44 -8.50
C VAL A 522 -33.23 -3.99 -8.56
N HIS A 523 -33.68 -3.47 -7.45
CA HIS A 523 -34.11 -2.08 -7.28
C HIS A 523 -33.32 -1.44 -6.13
N ARG A 524 -33.44 -0.14 -6.00
CA ARG A 524 -32.85 0.65 -4.93
C ARG A 524 -33.95 1.49 -4.25
N THR A 525 -33.99 1.47 -2.92
CA THR A 525 -34.94 2.28 -2.17
C THR A 525 -34.60 3.76 -2.28
N THR A 526 -35.63 4.62 -2.50
CA THR A 526 -35.44 6.07 -2.61
C THR A 526 -35.74 6.82 -1.30
N GLU A 527 -36.23 6.10 -0.30
CA GLU A 527 -36.47 6.59 1.06
C GLU A 527 -36.09 5.49 2.08
N PRO A 528 -35.85 5.81 3.37
CA PRO A 528 -35.68 4.79 4.40
C PRO A 528 -36.88 3.89 4.51
N ILE A 529 -36.69 2.62 4.87
CA ILE A 529 -37.72 1.62 5.02
C ILE A 529 -37.66 0.94 6.38
N GLU A 530 -38.85 0.61 6.93
CA GLU A 530 -38.99 -0.16 8.17
C GLU A 530 -39.10 -1.65 7.86
N VAL A 531 -38.21 -2.46 8.44
CA VAL A 531 -38.22 -3.92 8.28
C VAL A 531 -37.97 -4.57 9.63
N ASN A 532 -38.92 -5.40 10.09
CA ASN A 532 -38.81 -6.09 11.38
C ASN A 532 -38.55 -5.17 12.60
N GLY A 533 -39.02 -3.90 12.53
CA GLY A 533 -38.84 -2.92 13.59
C GLY A 533 -37.46 -2.21 13.58
N GLU A 534 -36.68 -2.41 12.53
CA GLU A 534 -35.43 -1.69 12.29
C GLU A 534 -35.58 -0.78 11.06
N THR A 535 -35.04 0.44 11.14
CA THR A 535 -34.99 1.38 10.02
C THR A 535 -33.75 1.09 9.17
N ILE A 536 -33.95 0.72 7.91
CA ILE A 536 -32.88 0.61 6.92
C ILE A 536 -32.82 1.87 6.11
N GLY A 537 -31.62 2.43 5.95
CA GLY A 537 -31.41 3.70 5.28
C GLY A 537 -31.79 3.67 3.79
N LYS A 538 -32.04 4.86 3.24
CA LYS A 538 -32.16 5.10 1.79
C LYS A 538 -31.02 4.44 1.03
N GLY A 539 -31.29 3.93 -0.17
CA GLY A 539 -30.29 3.30 -1.04
C GLY A 539 -30.14 1.79 -0.82
N ALA A 540 -30.89 1.18 0.09
CA ALA A 540 -30.90 -0.29 0.25
C ALA A 540 -31.35 -0.98 -1.05
N PHE A 541 -30.80 -2.17 -1.29
CA PHE A 541 -31.14 -2.94 -2.49
C PHE A 541 -32.35 -3.85 -2.22
N TYR A 542 -33.34 -3.75 -3.08
CA TYR A 542 -34.51 -4.63 -3.12
C TYR A 542 -34.33 -5.60 -4.28
N ILE A 543 -34.31 -6.90 -3.98
CA ILE A 543 -34.24 -7.99 -4.94
C ILE A 543 -35.59 -8.67 -5.03
N THR A 544 -36.24 -8.61 -6.18
CA THR A 544 -37.56 -9.22 -6.37
C THR A 544 -37.51 -10.75 -6.29
N ALA A 545 -38.56 -11.36 -5.78
CA ALA A 545 -38.69 -12.81 -5.76
C ALA A 545 -38.85 -13.34 -7.20
N ALA A 546 -38.03 -14.34 -7.55
CA ALA A 546 -38.06 -15.01 -8.84
C ALA A 546 -37.52 -16.44 -8.70
N ASP A 547 -37.83 -17.30 -9.68
CA ASP A 547 -37.33 -18.68 -9.68
C ASP A 547 -35.79 -18.72 -9.64
N GLY A 548 -35.24 -19.49 -8.67
CA GLY A 548 -33.80 -19.67 -8.47
C GLY A 548 -33.06 -18.49 -7.82
N ILE A 549 -33.77 -17.38 -7.52
CA ILE A 549 -33.12 -16.22 -6.86
C ILE A 549 -32.71 -16.55 -5.41
N GLU A 550 -33.55 -17.32 -4.70
CA GLU A 550 -33.28 -17.72 -3.32
C GLU A 550 -31.99 -18.55 -3.21
N ASP A 551 -31.78 -19.48 -4.15
CA ASP A 551 -30.54 -20.24 -4.23
C ASP A 551 -29.31 -19.35 -4.51
N ALA A 552 -29.47 -18.32 -5.35
CA ALA A 552 -28.42 -17.39 -5.67
C ALA A 552 -28.04 -16.54 -4.46
N ILE A 553 -29.00 -15.95 -3.76
CA ILE A 553 -28.75 -15.14 -2.57
C ILE A 553 -28.25 -15.98 -1.40
N THR A 554 -28.71 -17.24 -1.24
CA THR A 554 -28.21 -18.15 -0.21
C THR A 554 -26.72 -18.43 -0.41
N ARG A 555 -26.27 -18.64 -1.65
CA ARG A 555 -24.83 -18.78 -1.95
C ARG A 555 -24.05 -17.49 -1.67
N LEU A 556 -24.62 -16.33 -2.01
CA LEU A 556 -24.02 -15.03 -1.78
C LEU A 556 -23.93 -14.70 -0.29
N SER A 557 -25.00 -14.94 0.46
CA SER A 557 -25.06 -14.78 1.91
C SER A 557 -23.92 -15.56 2.60
N LYS A 558 -23.79 -16.85 2.31
CA LYS A 558 -22.72 -17.68 2.87
C LYS A 558 -21.31 -17.22 2.47
N ARG A 559 -21.13 -16.73 1.24
CA ARG A 559 -19.82 -16.35 0.70
C ARG A 559 -19.37 -14.96 1.14
N LEU A 560 -20.31 -14.04 1.28
CA LEU A 560 -20.06 -12.62 1.56
C LEU A 560 -20.48 -12.24 2.98
N HIS A 561 -20.98 -13.19 3.76
CA HIS A 561 -21.42 -12.99 5.14
C HIS A 561 -22.57 -11.98 5.29
N LEU A 562 -23.38 -11.81 4.24
CA LEU A 562 -24.46 -10.85 4.19
C LEU A 562 -25.79 -11.46 4.66
N THR A 563 -26.62 -10.66 5.32
CA THR A 563 -27.99 -11.01 5.68
C THR A 563 -28.95 -10.40 4.68
N PHE A 564 -29.79 -11.25 4.06
CA PHE A 564 -30.89 -10.85 3.21
C PHE A 564 -32.16 -10.98 4.00
N ILE A 565 -32.85 -9.88 4.25
CA ILE A 565 -34.05 -9.81 5.06
C ILE A 565 -35.29 -9.72 4.19
N PRO A 566 -36.50 -10.16 4.65
CA PRO A 566 -37.72 -10.10 3.89
C PRO A 566 -38.06 -8.66 3.50
N ALA A 567 -38.52 -8.47 2.26
CA ALA A 567 -39.06 -7.17 1.86
C ALA A 567 -40.39 -6.90 2.64
N PRO A 568 -40.68 -5.62 3.00
CA PRO A 568 -41.88 -5.24 3.70
C PRO A 568 -43.16 -5.69 2.95
N SER A 569 -44.25 -5.95 3.70
CA SER A 569 -45.53 -6.27 3.11
C SER A 569 -46.19 -5.03 2.51
N GLU A 570 -45.91 -3.86 3.02
CA GLU A 570 -46.41 -2.57 2.55
C GLU A 570 -45.63 -2.09 1.32
N ASN A 571 -46.26 -1.23 0.52
CA ASN A 571 -45.58 -0.62 -0.62
C ASN A 571 -44.57 0.42 -0.14
N PHE A 572 -43.37 0.36 -0.69
CA PHE A 572 -42.27 1.33 -0.46
C PHE A 572 -41.74 1.82 -1.81
N LYS A 573 -41.11 2.99 -1.81
CA LYS A 573 -40.57 3.59 -3.03
C LYS A 573 -39.20 3.03 -3.39
N HIS A 574 -39.09 2.60 -4.64
CA HIS A 574 -37.83 2.08 -5.18
C HIS A 574 -37.73 2.34 -6.69
N GLU A 575 -36.50 2.35 -7.19
CA GLU A 575 -36.18 2.51 -8.61
C GLU A 575 -35.34 1.33 -9.11
N PRO A 576 -35.48 0.92 -10.38
CA PRO A 576 -34.70 -0.20 -10.91
C PRO A 576 -33.23 0.12 -11.01
N VAL A 577 -32.40 -0.85 -10.69
CA VAL A 577 -30.92 -0.78 -10.77
C VAL A 577 -30.45 -1.46 -12.05
N LYS A 578 -29.56 -0.81 -12.78
CA LYS A 578 -28.96 -1.35 -14.01
C LYS A 578 -27.47 -1.53 -13.86
N MET A 579 -26.95 -2.58 -14.48
CA MET A 579 -25.52 -2.72 -14.64
C MET A 579 -25.03 -1.76 -15.73
N LEU A 580 -24.27 -0.75 -15.34
CA LEU A 580 -23.73 0.23 -16.25
C LEU A 580 -22.56 -0.35 -17.06
N ARG A 581 -22.40 0.12 -18.30
CA ARG A 581 -21.26 -0.18 -19.16
C ARG A 581 -20.12 0.74 -18.78
N VAL A 582 -19.12 0.23 -18.09
CA VAL A 582 -18.02 1.01 -17.53
C VAL A 582 -16.79 0.93 -18.44
N GLY A 583 -16.28 2.09 -18.87
CA GLY A 583 -14.96 2.26 -19.45
C GLY A 583 -14.00 2.81 -18.41
N MET A 584 -12.81 2.26 -18.30
CA MET A 584 -11.76 2.80 -17.42
C MET A 584 -10.57 3.21 -18.28
N TYR A 585 -10.23 4.49 -18.24
CA TYR A 585 -9.12 5.03 -18.99
C TYR A 585 -7.81 4.38 -18.55
N TYR A 586 -7.09 3.87 -19.52
CA TYR A 586 -5.81 3.19 -19.36
C TYR A 586 -4.80 3.82 -20.32
N ARG A 587 -3.72 4.34 -19.77
CA ARG A 587 -2.60 4.84 -20.56
C ARG A 587 -1.36 3.98 -20.38
N TYR A 588 -0.54 4.00 -21.40
CA TYR A 588 0.83 3.49 -21.35
C TYR A 588 1.77 4.48 -20.61
N ARG A 589 3.00 4.62 -20.99
CA ARG A 589 4.01 5.51 -20.39
C ARG A 589 4.26 5.18 -18.90
N GLY A 590 4.66 3.91 -18.66
CA GLY A 590 4.88 3.38 -17.31
C GLY A 590 3.62 2.94 -16.57
N GLY A 591 2.44 3.05 -17.20
CA GLY A 591 1.16 2.75 -16.57
C GLY A 591 0.72 3.83 -15.56
N ASN A 592 -0.45 3.64 -14.97
CA ASN A 592 -0.99 4.48 -13.91
C ASN A 592 -1.31 3.64 -12.67
N ILE A 593 -0.66 3.92 -11.54
CA ILE A 593 -0.82 3.17 -10.28
C ILE A 593 -2.25 3.31 -9.75
N ASP A 594 -2.85 4.50 -9.84
CA ASP A 594 -4.23 4.72 -9.39
C ASP A 594 -5.24 3.92 -10.24
N GLU A 595 -5.00 3.81 -11.56
CA GLU A 595 -5.75 2.89 -12.43
C GLU A 595 -5.62 1.45 -11.94
N GLY A 596 -4.42 1.02 -11.64
CA GLY A 596 -4.16 -0.34 -11.19
C GLY A 596 -4.88 -0.69 -9.89
N TRP A 597 -4.86 0.20 -8.89
CA TRP A 597 -5.63 0.04 -7.65
C TRP A 597 -7.14 0.08 -7.90
N THR A 598 -7.61 0.96 -8.78
CA THR A 598 -9.03 1.02 -9.18
C THR A 598 -9.46 -0.30 -9.82
N ARG A 599 -8.64 -0.84 -10.71
CA ARG A 599 -8.86 -2.15 -11.35
C ARG A 599 -8.95 -3.28 -10.34
N TRP A 600 -8.03 -3.32 -9.38
CA TRP A 600 -8.06 -4.30 -8.30
C TRP A 600 -9.40 -4.23 -7.53
N LEU A 601 -9.83 -3.02 -7.17
CA LEU A 601 -11.09 -2.81 -6.46
C LEU A 601 -12.30 -3.28 -7.26
N LEU A 602 -12.40 -2.88 -8.54
CA LEU A 602 -13.48 -3.29 -9.41
C LEU A 602 -13.55 -4.82 -9.56
N GLU A 603 -12.42 -5.50 -9.74
CA GLU A 603 -12.36 -6.95 -9.84
C GLU A 603 -12.71 -7.64 -8.50
N LYS A 604 -12.25 -7.11 -7.36
CA LYS A 604 -12.58 -7.60 -6.01
C LYS A 604 -14.08 -7.56 -5.75
N TYR A 605 -14.74 -6.45 -6.08
CA TYR A 605 -16.18 -6.25 -5.88
C TYR A 605 -17.03 -6.67 -7.09
N ARG A 606 -16.38 -7.29 -8.10
CA ARG A 606 -17.05 -7.91 -9.25
C ARG A 606 -17.75 -6.94 -10.19
N PHE A 607 -17.37 -5.69 -10.22
CA PHE A 607 -17.80 -4.77 -11.28
C PHE A 607 -17.18 -5.15 -12.63
N ARG A 608 -17.98 -5.04 -13.71
CA ARG A 608 -17.48 -5.19 -15.08
C ARG A 608 -16.98 -3.85 -15.59
N TYR A 609 -15.83 -3.86 -16.23
CA TYR A 609 -15.27 -2.71 -16.92
C TYR A 609 -14.53 -3.15 -18.16
N LYS A 610 -14.29 -2.19 -19.06
CA LYS A 610 -13.38 -2.35 -20.21
C LYS A 610 -12.27 -1.31 -20.11
N ARG A 611 -11.05 -1.72 -20.41
CA ARG A 611 -9.95 -0.75 -20.60
C ARG A 611 -10.27 0.14 -21.79
N LEU A 612 -10.10 1.43 -21.60
CA LEU A 612 -10.32 2.46 -22.62
C LEU A 612 -8.98 3.10 -22.94
N LEU A 613 -8.40 2.73 -24.08
CA LEU A 613 -7.12 3.25 -24.55
C LEU A 613 -7.30 4.59 -25.28
N ASP A 614 -6.21 5.34 -25.44
CA ASP A 614 -6.18 6.62 -26.16
C ASP A 614 -6.85 6.54 -27.53
N ALA A 615 -6.56 5.48 -28.30
CA ALA A 615 -7.15 5.25 -29.61
C ALA A 615 -8.67 5.04 -29.57
N ASP A 616 -9.19 4.43 -28.49
CA ASP A 616 -10.62 4.23 -28.29
C ASP A 616 -11.31 5.55 -27.96
N VAL A 617 -10.68 6.39 -27.12
CA VAL A 617 -11.17 7.73 -26.81
C VAL A 617 -11.26 8.58 -28.08
N LYS A 618 -10.16 8.67 -28.83
CA LYS A 618 -10.09 9.46 -30.09
C LYS A 618 -11.10 9.02 -31.16
N ARG A 619 -11.41 7.72 -31.21
CA ARG A 619 -12.40 7.18 -32.16
C ARG A 619 -13.81 7.74 -31.92
N GLY A 620 -14.10 8.20 -30.69
CA GLY A 620 -15.39 8.80 -30.31
C GLY A 620 -16.56 7.82 -30.29
N LYS A 621 -17.77 8.35 -30.35
CA LYS A 621 -19.02 7.58 -30.18
C LYS A 621 -19.07 6.79 -28.88
N LEU A 622 -18.54 7.39 -27.81
CA LEU A 622 -18.30 6.73 -26.53
C LEU A 622 -19.64 6.36 -25.84
N VAL A 623 -20.66 7.20 -25.93
CA VAL A 623 -21.99 6.97 -25.34
C VAL A 623 -22.67 5.69 -25.88
N ASN A 624 -22.31 5.25 -27.08
CA ASN A 624 -22.85 4.01 -27.66
C ASN A 624 -22.25 2.76 -26.96
N LYS A 625 -21.10 2.91 -26.29
CA LYS A 625 -20.35 1.80 -25.70
C LYS A 625 -20.31 1.84 -24.18
N TYR A 626 -20.39 3.03 -23.60
CA TYR A 626 -20.19 3.27 -22.16
C TYR A 626 -21.30 4.17 -21.63
N ASP A 627 -21.71 3.88 -20.42
CA ASP A 627 -22.59 4.74 -19.63
C ASP A 627 -21.75 5.56 -18.63
N VAL A 628 -20.62 4.97 -18.17
CA VAL A 628 -19.67 5.59 -17.26
C VAL A 628 -18.25 5.44 -17.81
N ILE A 629 -17.49 6.53 -17.80
CA ILE A 629 -16.04 6.53 -18.02
C ILE A 629 -15.35 7.00 -16.75
N ILE A 630 -14.40 6.19 -16.24
CA ILE A 630 -13.56 6.50 -15.10
C ILE A 630 -12.24 7.06 -15.62
N LEU A 631 -11.84 8.23 -15.11
CA LEU A 631 -10.48 8.78 -15.23
C LEU A 631 -9.76 8.59 -13.89
N PRO A 632 -8.88 7.62 -13.75
CA PRO A 632 -8.04 7.47 -12.57
C PRO A 632 -7.19 8.71 -12.34
N SER A 633 -6.76 8.93 -11.09
CA SER A 633 -5.97 10.12 -10.74
C SER A 633 -4.70 10.22 -11.59
N ASP A 634 -4.60 11.30 -12.37
CA ASP A 634 -3.43 11.61 -13.20
C ASP A 634 -3.39 13.11 -13.55
N SER A 635 -2.24 13.61 -13.97
CA SER A 635 -2.14 15.00 -14.41
C SER A 635 -2.68 15.18 -15.85
N LYS A 636 -3.08 16.39 -16.18
CA LYS A 636 -3.53 16.77 -17.53
C LYS A 636 -2.52 16.36 -18.61
N GLU A 637 -1.23 16.62 -18.35
CA GLU A 637 -0.16 16.32 -19.29
C GLU A 637 0.00 14.81 -19.54
N MET A 638 -0.23 14.00 -18.52
CA MET A 638 -0.18 12.55 -18.65
C MET A 638 -1.42 12.00 -19.37
N ILE A 639 -2.59 12.62 -19.19
CA ILE A 639 -3.84 12.23 -19.87
C ILE A 639 -3.80 12.66 -21.34
N THR A 640 -3.46 13.92 -21.60
CA THR A 640 -3.52 14.48 -22.96
C THR A 640 -2.28 14.19 -23.80
N GLY A 641 -1.11 14.02 -23.17
CA GLY A 641 0.19 13.99 -23.84
C GLY A 641 0.72 15.38 -24.20
N GLU A 642 -0.07 16.44 -24.02
CA GLU A 642 0.34 17.81 -24.31
C GLU A 642 1.19 18.38 -23.16
N GLY A 643 2.25 19.14 -23.47
CA GLY A 643 3.14 19.74 -22.44
C GLY A 643 3.98 18.73 -21.66
N ILE A 644 4.04 17.47 -22.08
CA ILE A 644 4.67 16.38 -21.35
C ILE A 644 6.18 16.59 -21.12
N GLU A 645 6.90 17.21 -22.07
CA GLU A 645 8.32 17.54 -21.92
C GLU A 645 8.57 18.48 -20.75
N GLU A 646 7.76 19.54 -20.65
CA GLU A 646 7.87 20.53 -19.58
C GLU A 646 7.46 19.93 -18.23
N TYR A 647 6.42 19.10 -18.22
CA TYR A 647 6.01 18.34 -17.02
C TYR A 647 7.17 17.49 -16.48
N TYR A 648 7.88 16.74 -17.36
CA TYR A 648 9.03 15.93 -16.94
C TYR A 648 10.17 16.77 -16.39
N LYS A 649 10.51 17.89 -17.03
CA LYS A 649 11.53 18.82 -16.53
C LYS A 649 11.19 19.39 -15.16
N LYS A 650 9.92 19.82 -14.97
CA LYS A 650 9.44 20.37 -13.69
C LYS A 650 9.44 19.32 -12.58
N ARG A 651 8.96 18.10 -12.86
CA ARG A 651 8.78 17.05 -11.86
C ARG A 651 10.08 16.31 -11.51
N PHE A 652 10.93 16.04 -12.48
CA PHE A 652 12.10 15.18 -12.34
C PHE A 652 13.44 15.94 -12.48
N GLY A 653 13.38 17.23 -12.80
CA GLY A 653 14.54 18.10 -12.91
C GLY A 653 14.98 18.39 -14.33
N ALA A 654 15.71 19.50 -14.49
CA ALA A 654 16.28 19.90 -15.78
C ALA A 654 17.12 18.78 -16.40
N GLY A 655 16.95 18.52 -17.69
CA GLY A 655 17.62 17.43 -18.42
C GLY A 655 16.92 16.07 -18.36
N ARG A 656 15.73 16.00 -17.76
CA ARG A 656 14.88 14.82 -17.84
C ARG A 656 13.84 15.00 -18.95
N SER A 657 13.79 14.03 -19.87
CA SER A 657 12.77 13.90 -20.90
C SER A 657 11.89 12.67 -20.67
N PRO A 658 10.66 12.68 -21.16
CA PRO A 658 9.82 11.48 -21.11
C PRO A 658 10.51 10.31 -21.82
N PRO A 659 10.33 9.08 -21.35
CA PRO A 659 10.83 7.90 -22.03
C PRO A 659 10.18 7.77 -23.40
N LYS A 660 10.97 7.34 -24.39
CA LYS A 660 10.47 6.99 -25.71
C LYS A 660 9.96 5.56 -25.70
N TYR A 661 8.88 5.33 -26.42
CA TYR A 661 8.29 4.00 -26.61
C TYR A 661 7.99 3.76 -28.09
N PRO A 662 7.87 2.49 -28.52
CA PRO A 662 7.29 2.15 -29.81
C PRO A 662 5.92 2.80 -30.02
N LYS A 663 5.56 3.08 -31.25
CA LYS A 663 4.35 3.86 -31.62
C LYS A 663 3.06 3.33 -30.99
N GLU A 664 2.93 2.02 -30.85
CA GLU A 664 1.78 1.35 -30.22
C GLU A 664 1.66 1.62 -28.71
N TYR A 665 2.73 2.09 -28.07
CA TYR A 665 2.79 2.46 -26.66
C TYR A 665 2.91 3.98 -26.44
N GLU A 666 2.83 4.77 -27.50
CA GLU A 666 2.69 6.22 -27.35
C GLU A 666 1.36 6.53 -26.65
N SER A 667 1.37 7.51 -25.76
CA SER A 667 0.21 7.80 -24.92
C SER A 667 -0.15 9.29 -24.92
N GLY A 668 -1.46 9.54 -24.91
CA GLY A 668 -2.11 10.83 -24.84
C GLY A 668 -3.32 10.93 -25.77
N ILE A 669 -4.45 11.38 -25.20
CA ILE A 669 -5.70 11.51 -25.98
C ILE A 669 -5.69 12.73 -26.89
N ASN A 670 -4.77 13.68 -26.69
CA ASN A 670 -4.66 14.96 -27.40
C ASN A 670 -5.97 15.79 -27.35
N LYS A 671 -6.02 16.94 -28.01
CA LYS A 671 -7.23 17.78 -28.08
C LYS A 671 -8.43 17.03 -28.68
N GLU A 672 -8.18 16.16 -29.67
CA GLU A 672 -9.24 15.35 -30.28
C GLU A 672 -9.95 14.48 -29.25
N GLY A 673 -9.19 13.77 -28.41
CA GLY A 673 -9.77 12.92 -27.36
C GLY A 673 -10.47 13.73 -26.27
N VAL A 674 -9.99 14.94 -25.96
CA VAL A 674 -10.66 15.85 -25.01
C VAL A 674 -12.05 16.21 -25.52
N GLU A 675 -12.19 16.60 -26.81
CA GLU A 675 -13.49 16.87 -27.41
C GLU A 675 -14.41 15.64 -27.39
N LYS A 676 -13.86 14.42 -27.61
CA LYS A 676 -14.68 13.20 -27.54
C LYS A 676 -15.16 12.86 -26.13
N LEU A 677 -14.42 13.21 -25.09
CA LEU A 677 -14.87 13.09 -23.71
C LEU A 677 -15.95 14.13 -23.39
N LYS A 678 -15.82 15.35 -23.92
CA LYS A 678 -16.83 16.40 -23.78
C LYS A 678 -18.14 15.98 -24.46
N GLU A 679 -18.08 15.52 -25.74
CA GLU A 679 -19.21 14.96 -26.48
C GLU A 679 -19.90 13.84 -25.69
N PHE A 680 -19.11 12.91 -25.11
CA PHE A 680 -19.62 11.81 -24.30
C PHE A 680 -20.52 12.28 -23.15
N VAL A 681 -20.07 13.29 -22.42
CA VAL A 681 -20.82 13.83 -21.27
C VAL A 681 -22.06 14.60 -21.77
N GLU A 682 -21.92 15.44 -22.81
CA GLU A 682 -23.02 16.24 -23.34
C GLU A 682 -24.14 15.36 -23.93
N GLU A 683 -23.82 14.16 -24.44
CA GLU A 683 -24.77 13.18 -24.98
C GLU A 683 -25.42 12.28 -23.92
N GLY A 684 -24.99 12.31 -22.65
CA GLY A 684 -25.67 11.60 -21.56
C GLY A 684 -24.78 10.65 -20.75
N GLY A 685 -23.47 10.60 -21.05
CA GLY A 685 -22.50 9.80 -20.31
C GLY A 685 -22.13 10.40 -18.95
N THR A 686 -21.69 9.56 -18.04
CA THR A 686 -21.13 9.96 -16.74
C THR A 686 -19.60 9.88 -16.78
N LEU A 687 -18.92 11.00 -16.53
CA LEU A 687 -17.47 11.04 -16.38
C LEU A 687 -17.10 11.08 -14.90
N VAL A 688 -16.45 10.04 -14.38
CA VAL A 688 -15.98 9.96 -12.99
C VAL A 688 -14.49 10.27 -12.99
N ALA A 689 -14.11 11.44 -12.47
CA ALA A 689 -12.72 11.88 -12.38
C ALA A 689 -12.22 11.76 -10.94
N LEU A 690 -11.08 11.07 -10.74
CA LEU A 690 -10.49 10.80 -9.43
C LEU A 690 -9.29 11.69 -9.18
N GLY A 691 -9.20 12.29 -7.98
CA GLY A 691 -8.04 13.06 -7.55
C GLY A 691 -7.62 14.13 -8.55
N ALA A 692 -6.37 14.06 -9.01
CA ALA A 692 -5.80 15.04 -9.94
C ALA A 692 -6.52 15.12 -11.30
N ALA A 693 -7.15 14.04 -11.76
CA ALA A 693 -7.92 14.02 -13.02
C ALA A 693 -9.17 14.92 -12.96
N SER A 694 -9.66 15.26 -11.76
CA SER A 694 -10.77 16.18 -11.61
C SER A 694 -10.43 17.60 -12.09
N ALA A 695 -9.20 18.06 -11.89
CA ALA A 695 -8.76 19.36 -12.40
C ALA A 695 -8.74 19.38 -13.95
N PHE A 696 -8.33 18.27 -14.57
CA PHE A 696 -8.44 18.12 -16.03
C PHE A 696 -9.90 18.12 -16.50
N ALA A 697 -10.78 17.37 -15.82
CA ALA A 697 -12.20 17.29 -16.18
C ALA A 697 -12.91 18.65 -16.08
N ILE A 698 -12.59 19.47 -15.05
CA ILE A 698 -13.11 20.83 -14.89
C ILE A 698 -12.78 21.68 -16.14
N GLU A 699 -11.53 21.66 -16.56
CA GLU A 699 -11.07 22.42 -17.73
C GLU A 699 -11.67 21.88 -19.04
N ALA A 700 -11.60 20.55 -19.24
CA ALA A 700 -12.08 19.88 -20.47
C ALA A 700 -13.59 20.08 -20.70
N LEU A 701 -14.39 20.10 -19.64
CA LEU A 701 -15.84 20.26 -19.71
C LEU A 701 -16.30 21.73 -19.50
N GLU A 702 -15.38 22.66 -19.28
CA GLU A 702 -15.67 24.07 -19.02
C GLU A 702 -16.68 24.24 -17.86
N LEU A 703 -16.43 23.55 -16.75
CA LEU A 703 -17.33 23.59 -15.59
C LEU A 703 -17.07 24.86 -14.76
N PRO A 704 -18.14 25.47 -14.17
CA PRO A 704 -17.98 26.63 -13.30
C PRO A 704 -17.45 26.23 -11.91
N VAL A 705 -16.32 25.54 -11.89
CA VAL A 705 -15.66 25.02 -10.70
C VAL A 705 -14.19 25.42 -10.73
N LYS A 706 -13.65 25.83 -9.59
CA LYS A 706 -12.23 26.20 -9.44
C LYS A 706 -11.56 25.28 -8.45
N ASN A 707 -10.33 24.82 -8.77
CA ASN A 707 -9.44 24.22 -7.78
C ASN A 707 -8.76 25.34 -6.99
N VAL A 708 -9.12 25.48 -5.71
CA VAL A 708 -8.64 26.59 -4.85
C VAL A 708 -7.20 26.42 -4.40
N LEU A 709 -6.61 25.25 -4.58
CA LEU A 709 -5.24 24.93 -4.12
C LEU A 709 -4.18 25.00 -5.23
N GLN A 710 -4.60 25.23 -6.48
CA GLN A 710 -3.74 25.06 -7.65
C GLN A 710 -2.44 25.86 -7.63
N ASP A 711 -2.47 27.12 -7.17
CA ASP A 711 -1.34 28.05 -7.25
C ASP A 711 -0.67 28.31 -5.88
N LEU A 712 -1.07 27.57 -4.85
CA LEU A 712 -0.53 27.72 -3.50
C LEU A 712 0.86 27.10 -3.41
N LYS A 713 1.76 27.80 -2.71
CA LYS A 713 3.09 27.25 -2.38
C LYS A 713 2.99 26.31 -1.18
N SER A 714 3.92 25.38 -1.05
CA SER A 714 3.94 24.40 0.06
C SER A 714 3.97 25.04 1.46
N LYS A 715 4.49 26.26 1.59
CA LYS A 715 4.45 27.03 2.85
C LYS A 715 3.07 27.60 3.18
N ASP A 716 2.24 27.83 2.15
CA ASP A 716 0.90 28.42 2.28
C ASP A 716 -0.15 27.29 2.42
N PHE A 717 0.01 26.19 1.71
CA PHE A 717 -0.80 25.00 1.82
C PHE A 717 0.02 23.72 1.63
N LEU A 718 -0.08 22.80 2.58
CA LEU A 718 0.52 21.47 2.48
C LEU A 718 -0.33 20.44 3.22
N CYS A 719 -0.76 19.40 2.50
CA CYS A 719 -1.41 18.22 3.09
C CYS A 719 -0.91 16.95 2.37
N PRO A 720 0.26 16.43 2.78
CA PRO A 720 0.97 15.39 2.04
C PRO A 720 0.50 13.96 2.34
N GLY A 721 -0.60 13.81 3.05
CA GLY A 721 -1.19 12.50 3.35
C GLY A 721 -1.79 12.48 4.75
N SER A 722 -3.00 13.02 4.89
CA SER A 722 -3.69 13.18 6.17
C SER A 722 -5.13 12.68 6.07
N SER A 723 -5.70 12.29 7.20
CA SER A 723 -7.10 11.96 7.36
C SER A 723 -7.89 13.23 7.67
N LEU A 724 -8.87 13.55 6.84
CA LEU A 724 -9.65 14.77 6.93
C LEU A 724 -11.14 14.49 7.08
N HIS A 725 -11.83 15.24 7.93
CA HIS A 725 -13.28 15.25 8.07
C HIS A 725 -13.95 15.88 6.85
N VAL A 726 -15.10 15.33 6.48
CA VAL A 726 -16.00 15.91 5.48
C VAL A 726 -17.45 15.80 5.93
N ASP A 727 -18.22 16.85 5.64
CA ASP A 727 -19.67 16.89 5.78
C ASP A 727 -20.31 16.18 4.58
N VAL A 728 -21.33 15.36 4.85
CA VAL A 728 -21.97 14.48 3.86
C VAL A 728 -23.35 14.99 3.49
N ASN A 729 -23.58 15.35 2.24
CA ASN A 729 -24.91 15.72 1.71
C ASN A 729 -25.77 14.46 1.46
N ARG A 730 -26.74 14.21 2.33
CA ARG A 730 -27.63 13.04 2.30
C ARG A 730 -28.67 13.05 1.17
N GLU A 731 -28.90 14.20 0.56
CA GLU A 731 -29.87 14.30 -0.55
C GLU A 731 -29.31 13.67 -1.85
N ASN A 732 -27.99 13.64 -2.00
CA ASN A 732 -27.37 13.07 -3.19
C ASN A 732 -27.19 11.55 -3.07
N SER A 733 -27.61 10.79 -4.08
CA SER A 733 -27.55 9.33 -4.09
C SER A 733 -26.12 8.74 -4.05
N LEU A 734 -25.11 9.55 -4.38
CA LEU A 734 -23.70 9.10 -4.24
C LEU A 734 -23.33 8.83 -2.78
N THR A 735 -24.09 9.38 -1.82
CA THR A 735 -23.84 9.20 -0.39
C THR A 735 -24.66 8.08 0.26
N ASP A 736 -25.44 7.34 -0.52
CA ASP A 736 -26.25 6.24 0.02
C ASP A 736 -25.36 5.14 0.61
N GLY A 737 -25.65 4.72 1.83
CA GLY A 737 -24.86 3.74 2.58
C GLY A 737 -23.53 4.25 3.15
N VAL A 738 -23.19 5.52 2.96
CA VAL A 738 -21.97 6.15 3.51
C VAL A 738 -22.18 6.54 4.97
N LYS A 739 -21.16 6.48 5.80
CA LYS A 739 -21.18 6.89 7.21
C LYS A 739 -21.34 8.41 7.35
N ASP A 740 -21.99 8.88 8.42
CA ASP A 740 -22.15 10.33 8.68
C ASP A 740 -20.83 11.02 9.01
N ASP A 741 -20.07 10.46 9.94
CA ASP A 741 -18.74 10.95 10.32
C ASP A 741 -17.70 10.33 9.39
N LEU A 742 -17.62 10.87 8.17
CA LEU A 742 -16.76 10.33 7.13
C LEU A 742 -15.39 11.00 7.17
N LEU A 743 -14.35 10.17 7.13
CA LEU A 743 -12.97 10.59 6.92
C LEU A 743 -12.52 10.23 5.50
N ILE A 744 -11.77 11.14 4.88
CA ILE A 744 -11.13 10.94 3.59
C ILE A 744 -9.61 11.04 3.71
N ILE A 745 -8.87 10.34 2.87
CA ILE A 745 -7.42 10.52 2.75
C ILE A 745 -7.12 11.58 1.70
N PHE A 746 -6.53 12.67 2.16
CA PHE A 746 -6.10 13.77 1.31
C PHE A 746 -4.57 13.75 1.13
N ARG A 747 -4.12 13.66 -0.12
CA ARG A 747 -2.68 13.64 -0.45
C ARG A 747 -2.38 14.57 -1.62
N ASN A 748 -2.16 15.83 -1.33
CA ASN A 748 -1.89 16.86 -2.35
C ASN A 748 -2.89 16.85 -3.51
N ASN A 749 -4.15 16.64 -3.19
CA ASN A 749 -5.27 16.57 -4.12
C ASN A 749 -5.92 17.97 -4.33
N PRO A 750 -6.82 18.14 -5.33
CA PRO A 750 -7.58 19.38 -5.47
C PRO A 750 -8.68 19.53 -4.41
N ALA A 751 -9.03 20.76 -4.10
CA ALA A 751 -10.26 21.12 -3.39
C ALA A 751 -11.02 22.16 -4.21
N PHE A 752 -12.34 22.15 -4.16
CA PHE A 752 -13.14 22.84 -5.15
C PHE A 752 -13.97 23.98 -4.56
N GLU A 753 -14.17 25.01 -5.38
CA GLU A 753 -15.16 26.07 -5.17
C GLU A 753 -16.03 26.17 -6.41
N VAL A 754 -17.35 26.14 -6.21
CA VAL A 754 -18.31 26.42 -7.28
C VAL A 754 -18.32 27.93 -7.52
N VAL A 755 -17.97 28.34 -8.72
CA VAL A 755 -17.94 29.77 -9.10
C VAL A 755 -19.36 30.24 -9.38
N PRO A 756 -19.81 31.39 -8.83
CA PRO A 756 -21.13 31.91 -9.12
C PRO A 756 -21.41 32.01 -10.63
N SER A 757 -22.47 31.38 -11.09
CA SER A 757 -22.86 31.26 -12.50
C SER A 757 -24.35 31.02 -12.60
N ALA A 758 -24.96 31.34 -13.77
CA ALA A 758 -26.35 31.04 -14.05
C ALA A 758 -26.66 29.52 -14.09
N LYS A 759 -25.60 28.67 -14.06
CA LYS A 759 -25.74 27.22 -14.10
C LYS A 759 -25.41 26.55 -12.77
N ASN A 760 -25.41 27.29 -11.66
CA ASN A 760 -25.04 26.71 -10.34
C ASN A 760 -26.06 25.66 -9.85
N GLU A 761 -27.32 25.72 -10.29
CA GLU A 761 -28.32 24.68 -10.00
C GLU A 761 -27.93 23.29 -10.57
N GLU A 762 -27.04 23.26 -11.55
CA GLU A 762 -26.48 22.04 -12.13
C GLU A 762 -25.32 21.45 -11.32
N MET A 763 -24.84 22.18 -10.30
CA MET A 763 -23.65 21.80 -9.49
C MET A 763 -24.09 21.40 -8.08
N GLN A 764 -24.00 20.13 -7.74
CA GLN A 764 -24.30 19.64 -6.39
C GLN A 764 -23.00 19.36 -5.64
N VAL A 765 -22.80 20.01 -4.50
CA VAL A 765 -21.74 19.66 -3.57
C VAL A 765 -22.18 18.42 -2.78
N VAL A 766 -21.49 17.32 -2.97
CA VAL A 766 -21.78 16.01 -2.37
C VAL A 766 -21.06 15.85 -1.04
N LEU A 767 -19.77 16.25 -1.00
CA LEU A 767 -18.97 16.33 0.22
C LEU A 767 -18.32 17.70 0.31
N SER A 768 -18.31 18.29 1.51
CA SER A 768 -17.59 19.53 1.80
C SER A 768 -16.73 19.40 3.04
N TYR A 769 -15.64 20.18 3.11
CA TYR A 769 -14.87 20.27 4.35
C TYR A 769 -15.63 21.13 5.37
N PRO A 770 -15.61 20.77 6.67
CA PRO A 770 -16.21 21.60 7.71
C PRO A 770 -15.52 22.96 7.80
N ASP A 771 -16.08 23.85 8.62
CA ASP A 771 -15.54 25.20 8.80
C ASP A 771 -14.20 25.22 9.52
N GLU A 772 -14.03 24.35 10.50
CA GLU A 772 -12.82 24.19 11.33
C GLU A 772 -12.63 22.74 11.75
N ARG A 773 -11.46 22.40 12.29
CA ARG A 773 -11.10 21.05 12.75
C ARG A 773 -11.19 20.01 11.63
N ILE A 774 -10.66 20.37 10.49
CA ILE A 774 -10.72 19.54 9.30
C ILE A 774 -9.82 18.32 9.43
N MET A 775 -8.64 18.47 10.06
CA MET A 775 -7.69 17.37 10.18
C MET A 775 -7.99 16.46 11.39
N GLU A 776 -8.21 15.17 11.15
CA GLU A 776 -8.29 14.15 12.19
C GLU A 776 -6.91 13.64 12.61
N SER A 777 -6.06 13.31 11.64
CA SER A 777 -4.67 12.88 11.87
C SER A 777 -3.80 13.22 10.66
N GLY A 778 -2.49 13.39 10.90
CA GLY A 778 -1.51 13.68 9.85
C GLY A 778 -0.82 15.02 9.98
N TRP A 779 -0.69 15.76 8.87
CA TRP A 779 -0.09 17.09 8.78
C TRP A 779 -0.84 17.96 7.79
N LEU A 780 -1.31 19.11 8.25
CA LEU A 780 -2.02 20.10 7.44
C LEU A 780 -1.48 21.50 7.75
N ILE A 781 -1.02 22.21 6.73
CA ILE A 781 -0.69 23.62 6.75
C ILE A 781 -1.72 24.32 5.90
N GLY A 782 -2.27 25.45 6.36
CA GLY A 782 -3.24 26.24 5.61
C GLY A 782 -4.64 25.63 5.59
N GLU A 783 -5.13 25.14 6.74
CA GLU A 783 -6.46 24.54 6.90
C GLU A 783 -7.58 25.47 6.40
N GLU A 784 -7.42 26.77 6.54
CA GLU A 784 -8.36 27.81 6.08
C GLU A 784 -8.65 27.76 4.58
N HIS A 785 -7.72 27.24 3.77
CA HIS A 785 -7.93 27.08 2.33
C HIS A 785 -8.91 25.95 2.00
N LEU A 786 -9.17 25.04 2.94
CA LEU A 786 -10.15 23.96 2.79
C LEU A 786 -11.50 24.31 3.40
N SER A 787 -11.56 25.24 4.36
CA SER A 787 -12.80 25.61 5.06
C SER A 787 -13.96 25.84 4.09
N ARG A 788 -15.05 25.08 4.26
CA ARG A 788 -16.29 25.11 3.44
C ARG A 788 -16.07 24.82 1.93
N LYS A 789 -14.93 24.31 1.52
CA LYS A 789 -14.70 23.94 0.13
C LYS A 789 -15.23 22.54 -0.15
N ALA A 790 -15.56 22.27 -1.42
CA ALA A 790 -16.06 20.97 -1.81
C ALA A 790 -14.92 19.95 -1.96
N ALA A 791 -15.14 18.74 -1.44
CA ALA A 791 -14.28 17.57 -1.63
C ALA A 791 -14.80 16.65 -2.75
N LEU A 792 -16.12 16.70 -3.02
CA LEU A 792 -16.77 15.92 -4.08
C LEU A 792 -17.91 16.75 -4.67
N ILE A 793 -17.94 16.87 -6.00
CA ILE A 793 -19.00 17.57 -6.75
C ILE A 793 -19.63 16.61 -7.76
N ASP A 794 -20.96 16.63 -7.86
CA ASP A 794 -21.76 16.04 -8.94
C ASP A 794 -22.25 17.16 -9.85
N ALA A 795 -21.68 17.28 -11.04
CA ALA A 795 -21.90 18.39 -11.97
C ALA A 795 -22.67 17.91 -13.20
N LYS A 796 -23.87 18.40 -13.43
CA LYS A 796 -24.60 18.17 -14.68
C LYS A 796 -23.94 18.94 -15.84
N LYS A 797 -23.85 18.31 -17.00
CA LYS A 797 -23.36 18.93 -18.24
C LYS A 797 -24.11 18.34 -19.45
N GLY A 798 -24.88 19.15 -20.14
CA GLY A 798 -25.72 18.66 -21.25
C GLY A 798 -26.74 17.63 -20.74
N LYS A 799 -26.75 16.43 -21.32
CA LYS A 799 -27.62 15.32 -20.89
C LYS A 799 -26.98 14.40 -19.85
N GLY A 800 -25.67 14.53 -19.63
CA GLY A 800 -24.90 13.71 -18.72
C GLY A 800 -24.37 14.46 -17.50
N ARG A 801 -23.33 13.95 -16.88
CA ARG A 801 -22.73 14.54 -15.69
C ARG A 801 -21.24 14.23 -15.54
N ALA A 802 -20.55 15.03 -14.74
CA ALA A 802 -19.20 14.76 -14.26
C ALA A 802 -19.19 14.64 -12.73
N VAL A 803 -18.63 13.58 -12.20
CA VAL A 803 -18.42 13.37 -10.77
C VAL A 803 -16.95 13.65 -10.47
N LEU A 804 -16.68 14.71 -9.71
CA LEU A 804 -15.34 15.24 -9.47
C LEU A 804 -14.89 14.92 -8.04
N PHE A 805 -14.07 13.90 -7.88
CA PHE A 805 -13.47 13.57 -6.59
C PHE A 805 -12.21 14.41 -6.36
N GLY A 806 -12.19 15.19 -5.28
CA GLY A 806 -10.98 15.86 -4.77
C GLY A 806 -10.04 14.92 -4.00
N PHE A 807 -10.18 13.61 -4.18
CA PHE A 807 -9.37 12.56 -3.55
C PHE A 807 -9.53 11.25 -4.32
N SER A 808 -8.72 10.23 -4.00
CA SER A 808 -8.92 8.87 -4.53
C SER A 808 -9.79 8.07 -3.55
N PRO A 809 -11.08 7.80 -3.85
CA PRO A 809 -11.97 7.10 -2.93
C PRO A 809 -11.57 5.66 -2.66
N GLN A 810 -10.73 5.09 -3.51
CA GLN A 810 -10.18 3.73 -3.41
C GLN A 810 -8.72 3.71 -2.98
N PHE A 811 -8.17 4.79 -2.43
CA PHE A 811 -6.74 5.00 -2.18
C PHE A 811 -6.03 3.71 -1.74
N ARG A 812 -5.18 3.17 -2.60
CA ARG A 812 -4.43 1.91 -2.43
C ARG A 812 -5.28 0.73 -1.94
N ALA A 813 -6.57 0.69 -2.26
CA ALA A 813 -7.56 -0.26 -1.73
C ALA A 813 -7.61 -0.34 -0.20
N GLN A 814 -7.28 0.75 0.50
CA GLN A 814 -7.18 0.84 1.96
C GLN A 814 -8.33 1.61 2.60
N THR A 815 -9.07 2.40 1.82
CA THR A 815 -10.09 3.32 2.29
C THR A 815 -11.51 2.74 2.17
N ASP A 816 -11.78 1.64 2.87
CA ASP A 816 -13.11 0.97 2.86
C ASP A 816 -14.25 1.93 3.19
N ALA A 817 -14.00 2.97 4.00
CA ALA A 817 -14.98 4.00 4.34
C ALA A 817 -15.56 4.73 3.10
N THR A 818 -14.74 4.95 2.07
CA THR A 818 -15.08 5.77 0.90
C THR A 818 -15.42 4.98 -0.35
N PHE A 819 -15.30 3.65 -0.34
CA PHE A 819 -15.57 2.81 -1.52
C PHE A 819 -17.00 2.99 -2.05
N LYS A 820 -18.00 3.18 -1.17
CA LYS A 820 -19.41 3.31 -1.54
C LYS A 820 -19.65 4.55 -2.40
N LEU A 821 -18.97 5.66 -2.14
CA LEU A 821 -19.04 6.85 -2.98
C LEU A 821 -18.69 6.54 -4.44
N PHE A 822 -17.67 5.71 -4.64
CA PHE A 822 -17.24 5.28 -5.96
C PHE A 822 -18.20 4.23 -6.55
N PHE A 823 -18.64 3.25 -5.76
CA PHE A 823 -19.58 2.22 -6.23
C PHE A 823 -20.91 2.81 -6.65
N ASN A 824 -21.40 3.84 -5.96
CA ASN A 824 -22.62 4.55 -6.31
C ASN A 824 -22.54 5.28 -7.67
N CYS A 825 -21.34 5.57 -8.18
CA CYS A 825 -21.16 6.06 -9.55
C CYS A 825 -21.32 4.96 -10.61
N LEU A 826 -21.27 3.68 -10.24
CA LEU A 826 -21.15 2.54 -11.15
C LEU A 826 -22.45 1.70 -11.23
N ILE A 827 -23.44 2.04 -10.41
CA ILE A 827 -24.76 1.42 -10.36
C ILE A 827 -25.78 2.51 -10.73
N GLY A 828 -26.55 2.26 -11.79
CA GLY A 828 -27.54 3.23 -12.33
C GLY A 828 -28.94 2.94 -11.88
#